data_b96e1322b2296babaf52c5d887ec56d5
#
_entry.id   b96e1322b2296babaf52c5d887ec56d5
#
_cell.length_a   1.000
_cell.length_b   1.000
_cell.length_c   1.000
_cell.angle_alpha   90.00
_cell.angle_beta   90.00
_cell.angle_gamma   90.00
#
_symmetry.space_group_name_H-M   'P 1'
#
loop_
_entity.id
_entity.type
_entity.pdbx_description
1 polymer ?
#
loop_
_entity_poly.entity_id
_entity_poly.type
_entity_poly.pdbx_seq_one_letter_code
_entity_poly.pdbx_strand_id
1 'polypeptide(L)'
;MCGLAGLLLPQPRLHADALAAQAQAMADALAHRGPDDAGVWVDAQAGIALSHRRLGILDLSPLGHQPMVSADGRYVLAYNGEVYNFAALRAALGALGHRFRGHSDTEVLLAAIAEWGIEDTLGRCNGMFAIALWDRRLRCLWLARDRVGKKPLYYGWAGDALVFGSELKALWRHPAFDNGVDRDALALLLRLDYIPAPHCIHERAFKLMPGCLLRLDAAAVAAGAAAHDPHRDQRRWWDPRERMRAALARPFAGSAEEAESTLDGLLRDAVGLRMVADVPVGVFLSGGTDSSTVAALMQAQSARPVRSFTIGFRGSRHDEAPLALEVARHLGTDHTELYLDGADALAVVPQLPAMFDEPFADASQVPTALVCRLARRDVTVALSGDGGDELFFGYGRYQRALRNWSMLRKVPRLLRRGLAGLPGGRGEASRAGGGAALLAEMGARGIGDVYRNRISRWRDPGAAVVGGREPEHVYRQADPLGLVGHEAEAMMLADFMAYLPDDLLCKVDRTSMAVSLEARAPLLDWRVAEFAWSLPLELKLREGTSKYLLKRVLRRYLPDAMVDRGKRGFGAPVSEWLRGDLAGWAGDLLEPARLRREGLLEVERVGAVWRGFREGERKWHTHLWNVLMFQAWHAYWRSSRGL
;
A
#
# COMPACT_ATOMS: atom_id res chain seq x y z
N MET A 1 -11.78 10.55 -1.28
CA MET A 1 -11.09 9.66 -2.25
C MET A 1 -12.08 9.03 -3.19
N CYS A 2 -11.63 8.68 -4.41
CA CYS A 2 -12.51 8.36 -5.51
C CYS A 2 -12.24 6.96 -6.07
N GLY A 3 -13.04 6.53 -7.04
CA GLY A 3 -12.76 5.40 -7.89
C GLY A 3 -12.69 5.88 -9.34
N LEU A 4 -11.66 5.53 -10.07
CA LEU A 4 -11.58 5.74 -11.51
C LEU A 4 -11.57 4.40 -12.24
N ALA A 5 -12.14 4.36 -13.43
CA ALA A 5 -12.05 3.24 -14.33
C ALA A 5 -12.20 3.70 -15.79
N GLY A 6 -11.87 2.83 -16.73
CA GLY A 6 -12.05 3.11 -18.15
C GLY A 6 -11.50 2.02 -19.04
N LEU A 7 -11.67 2.25 -20.33
CA LEU A 7 -11.20 1.34 -21.37
C LEU A 7 -10.75 2.09 -22.61
N LEU A 8 -9.80 1.51 -23.35
CA LEU A 8 -9.32 2.00 -24.65
C LEU A 8 -9.28 0.83 -25.63
N LEU A 9 -10.02 0.97 -26.73
CA LEU A 9 -10.03 0.02 -27.83
C LEU A 9 -8.89 0.30 -28.83
N PRO A 10 -8.25 -0.73 -29.42
CA PRO A 10 -7.27 -0.53 -30.47
C PRO A 10 -7.85 0.06 -31.75
N GLN A 11 -9.14 -0.22 -32.00
CA GLN A 11 -9.92 0.31 -33.11
C GLN A 11 -11.31 0.69 -32.66
N PRO A 12 -11.86 1.82 -33.10
CA PRO A 12 -13.24 2.22 -32.80
C PRO A 12 -14.23 1.24 -33.44
N ARG A 13 -14.96 0.49 -32.61
CA ARG A 13 -15.94 -0.52 -33.09
C ARG A 13 -17.25 -0.52 -32.29
N LEU A 14 -17.29 0.21 -31.20
CA LEU A 14 -18.48 0.33 -30.37
C LEU A 14 -19.07 1.73 -30.51
N HIS A 15 -20.41 1.80 -30.54
CA HIS A 15 -21.12 3.05 -30.43
C HIS A 15 -20.96 3.68 -29.05
N ALA A 16 -21.19 4.99 -28.96
CA ALA A 16 -20.99 5.76 -27.73
C ALA A 16 -21.77 5.16 -26.54
N ASP A 17 -23.02 4.75 -26.76
CA ASP A 17 -23.85 4.16 -25.69
C ASP A 17 -23.30 2.84 -25.15
N ALA A 18 -22.73 1.99 -26.01
CA ALA A 18 -22.12 0.72 -25.59
C ALA A 18 -20.83 0.95 -24.80
N LEU A 19 -19.99 1.91 -25.23
CA LEU A 19 -18.80 2.31 -24.48
C LEU A 19 -19.18 2.92 -23.12
N ALA A 20 -20.20 3.79 -23.10
CA ALA A 20 -20.69 4.40 -21.87
C ALA A 20 -21.23 3.35 -20.90
N ALA A 21 -22.01 2.38 -21.37
CA ALA A 21 -22.54 1.30 -20.54
C ALA A 21 -21.43 0.43 -19.93
N GLN A 22 -20.38 0.11 -20.70
CA GLN A 22 -19.23 -0.65 -20.17
C GLN A 22 -18.48 0.15 -19.11
N ALA A 23 -18.17 1.43 -19.38
CA ALA A 23 -17.49 2.29 -18.42
C ALA A 23 -18.33 2.52 -17.15
N GLN A 24 -19.66 2.66 -17.29
CA GLN A 24 -20.58 2.78 -16.15
C GLN A 24 -20.56 1.50 -15.29
N ALA A 25 -20.64 0.32 -15.90
CA ALA A 25 -20.57 -0.95 -15.16
C ALA A 25 -19.25 -1.11 -14.39
N MET A 26 -18.12 -0.63 -14.97
CA MET A 26 -16.83 -0.59 -14.30
C MET A 26 -16.82 0.39 -13.11
N ALA A 27 -17.43 1.58 -13.28
CA ALA A 27 -17.56 2.57 -12.21
C ALA A 27 -18.46 2.07 -11.07
N ASP A 28 -19.56 1.40 -11.37
CA ASP A 28 -20.52 0.90 -10.37
C ASP A 28 -19.88 -0.10 -9.41
N ALA A 29 -18.91 -0.89 -9.88
CA ALA A 29 -18.11 -1.75 -9.02
C ALA A 29 -17.27 -0.97 -7.98
N LEU A 30 -17.06 0.32 -8.19
CA LEU A 30 -16.28 1.22 -7.33
C LEU A 30 -17.15 2.17 -6.48
N ALA A 31 -18.48 1.96 -6.43
CA ALA A 31 -19.42 2.86 -5.74
C ALA A 31 -19.07 3.08 -4.25
N HIS A 32 -18.55 2.03 -3.58
CA HIS A 32 -18.08 2.12 -2.18
C HIS A 32 -16.92 3.10 -1.97
N ARG A 33 -16.12 3.40 -3.02
CA ARG A 33 -15.02 4.38 -2.94
C ARG A 33 -15.54 5.80 -3.04
N GLY A 34 -16.57 6.03 -3.85
CA GLY A 34 -17.10 7.36 -4.12
C GLY A 34 -18.63 7.34 -4.27
N PRO A 35 -19.36 7.49 -3.16
CA PRO A 35 -20.82 7.43 -3.17
C PRO A 35 -21.49 8.75 -3.60
N ASP A 36 -20.78 9.89 -3.60
CA ASP A 36 -21.38 11.21 -3.66
C ASP A 36 -21.71 11.67 -5.08
N ASP A 37 -20.94 11.23 -6.09
CA ASP A 37 -21.16 11.59 -7.50
C ASP A 37 -20.60 10.51 -8.43
N ALA A 38 -21.11 10.46 -9.68
CA ALA A 38 -20.67 9.53 -10.71
C ALA A 38 -20.68 10.19 -12.08
N GLY A 39 -19.64 9.94 -12.89
CA GLY A 39 -19.58 10.45 -14.25
C GLY A 39 -18.94 9.48 -15.22
N VAL A 40 -19.37 9.59 -16.49
CA VAL A 40 -18.81 8.86 -17.64
C VAL A 40 -18.56 9.85 -18.76
N TRP A 41 -17.40 9.77 -19.38
CA TRP A 41 -17.05 10.51 -20.59
C TRP A 41 -16.60 9.55 -21.67
N VAL A 42 -17.02 9.77 -22.92
CA VAL A 42 -16.78 8.89 -24.06
C VAL A 42 -16.30 9.67 -25.27
N ASP A 43 -15.31 9.15 -25.98
CA ASP A 43 -14.97 9.50 -27.34
C ASP A 43 -15.02 8.22 -28.21
N ALA A 44 -16.18 7.99 -28.84
CA ALA A 44 -16.40 6.80 -29.65
C ALA A 44 -15.51 6.75 -30.90
N GLN A 45 -15.09 7.93 -31.44
CA GLN A 45 -14.16 8.00 -32.58
C GLN A 45 -12.72 7.63 -32.20
N ALA A 46 -12.38 7.78 -30.94
CA ALA A 46 -11.11 7.35 -30.39
C ALA A 46 -11.17 5.94 -29.77
N GLY A 47 -12.36 5.42 -29.52
CA GLY A 47 -12.56 4.13 -28.85
C GLY A 47 -12.24 4.15 -27.36
N ILE A 48 -12.36 5.31 -26.69
CA ILE A 48 -12.06 5.47 -25.28
C ILE A 48 -13.29 5.84 -24.46
N ALA A 49 -13.36 5.29 -23.24
CA ALA A 49 -14.27 5.76 -22.20
C ALA A 49 -13.52 5.89 -20.86
N LEU A 50 -13.80 6.97 -20.15
CA LEU A 50 -13.36 7.24 -18.79
C LEU A 50 -14.56 7.28 -17.86
N SER A 51 -14.45 6.73 -16.67
CA SER A 51 -15.50 6.80 -15.66
C SER A 51 -14.94 7.09 -14.28
N HIS A 52 -15.78 7.66 -13.41
CA HIS A 52 -15.38 8.12 -12.10
C HIS A 52 -16.50 7.95 -11.06
N ARG A 53 -16.11 7.64 -9.82
CA ARG A 53 -16.95 7.65 -8.61
C ARG A 53 -16.32 8.57 -7.61
N ARG A 54 -17.05 9.60 -7.17
CA ARG A 54 -16.54 10.70 -6.34
C ARG A 54 -16.89 10.53 -4.87
N LEU A 55 -15.91 10.69 -4.01
CA LEU A 55 -16.08 11.06 -2.60
C LEU A 55 -15.67 12.53 -2.49
N GLY A 56 -16.63 13.40 -2.17
CA GLY A 56 -16.42 14.85 -2.05
C GLY A 56 -15.64 15.18 -0.78
N ILE A 57 -14.43 15.71 -0.93
CA ILE A 57 -13.54 16.14 0.17
C ILE A 57 -13.22 17.62 0.03
N LEU A 58 -12.81 18.06 -1.17
CA LEU A 58 -12.61 19.46 -1.55
C LEU A 58 -13.60 19.81 -2.65
N ASP A 59 -14.18 21.01 -2.55
CA ASP A 59 -15.21 21.52 -3.47
C ASP A 59 -16.43 20.59 -3.58
N LEU A 60 -17.30 20.62 -2.58
CA LEU A 60 -18.51 19.78 -2.54
C LEU A 60 -19.55 20.15 -3.60
N SER A 61 -19.30 21.19 -4.42
CA SER A 61 -20.17 21.63 -5.50
C SER A 61 -20.09 20.72 -6.76
N PRO A 62 -21.01 20.85 -7.70
CA PRO A 62 -20.94 20.16 -9.00
C PRO A 62 -19.71 20.51 -9.85
N LEU A 63 -18.97 21.59 -9.52
CA LEU A 63 -17.75 21.98 -10.24
C LEU A 63 -16.60 20.99 -10.04
N GLY A 64 -16.67 20.15 -8.98
CA GLY A 64 -15.74 19.04 -8.77
C GLY A 64 -16.10 17.74 -9.53
N HIS A 65 -17.11 17.75 -10.41
CA HIS A 65 -17.52 16.57 -11.20
C HIS A 65 -16.39 16.06 -12.10
N GLN A 66 -16.31 14.71 -12.22
CA GLN A 66 -15.33 14.01 -13.06
C GLN A 66 -15.97 12.88 -13.86
N PRO A 67 -15.46 12.54 -15.08
CA PRO A 67 -14.21 13.05 -15.70
C PRO A 67 -14.29 14.54 -16.05
N MET A 68 -13.21 15.27 -15.76
CA MET A 68 -13.13 16.73 -15.98
C MET A 68 -12.39 17.05 -17.27
N VAL A 69 -12.94 18.01 -18.06
CA VAL A 69 -12.34 18.47 -19.32
C VAL A 69 -11.58 19.78 -19.08
N SER A 70 -10.36 19.89 -19.62
CA SER A 70 -9.56 21.12 -19.55
C SER A 70 -10.24 22.31 -20.24
N ALA A 71 -9.90 23.53 -19.84
CA ALA A 71 -10.50 24.75 -20.38
C ALA A 71 -10.33 24.88 -21.90
N ASP A 72 -9.22 24.40 -22.44
CA ASP A 72 -8.92 24.35 -23.88
C ASP A 72 -9.55 23.13 -24.61
N GLY A 73 -10.23 22.24 -23.88
CA GLY A 73 -10.86 21.05 -24.40
C GLY A 73 -9.91 19.92 -24.82
N ARG A 74 -8.60 20.07 -24.61
CA ARG A 74 -7.57 19.09 -25.02
C ARG A 74 -7.53 17.86 -24.14
N TYR A 75 -7.57 18.04 -22.83
CA TYR A 75 -7.40 16.96 -21.86
C TYR A 75 -8.71 16.58 -21.20
N VAL A 76 -8.84 15.28 -20.92
CA VAL A 76 -9.91 14.74 -20.07
C VAL A 76 -9.29 13.92 -18.96
N LEU A 77 -9.63 14.24 -17.72
CA LEU A 77 -9.02 13.71 -16.52
C LEU A 77 -10.03 12.93 -15.67
N ALA A 78 -9.71 11.68 -15.34
CA ALA A 78 -10.28 10.97 -14.20
C ALA A 78 -9.17 10.80 -13.14
N TYR A 79 -9.46 11.26 -11.92
CA TYR A 79 -8.47 11.42 -10.86
C TYR A 79 -8.98 10.90 -9.53
N ASN A 80 -8.23 10.00 -8.91
CA ASN A 80 -8.43 9.52 -7.56
C ASN A 80 -7.27 9.96 -6.69
N GLY A 81 -7.45 11.01 -5.90
CA GLY A 81 -6.34 11.51 -5.08
C GLY A 81 -6.60 12.85 -4.41
N GLU A 82 -5.51 13.44 -3.94
CA GLU A 82 -5.43 14.75 -3.31
C GLU A 82 -4.07 15.38 -3.60
N VAL A 83 -4.05 16.57 -4.19
CA VAL A 83 -2.85 17.40 -4.38
C VAL A 83 -2.79 18.44 -3.27
N TYR A 84 -2.11 18.12 -2.18
CA TYR A 84 -2.09 18.91 -0.94
C TYR A 84 -1.56 20.35 -1.12
N ASN A 85 -0.63 20.56 -2.06
CA ASN A 85 -0.08 21.89 -2.36
C ASN A 85 -0.85 22.64 -3.48
N PHE A 86 -2.12 22.25 -3.73
CA PHE A 86 -2.92 22.84 -4.80
C PHE A 86 -3.07 24.36 -4.70
N ALA A 87 -3.13 24.93 -3.50
CA ALA A 87 -3.23 26.37 -3.30
C ALA A 87 -2.02 27.13 -3.85
N ALA A 88 -0.81 26.60 -3.65
CA ALA A 88 0.43 27.18 -4.20
C ALA A 88 0.48 27.04 -5.73
N LEU A 89 0.08 25.87 -6.26
CA LEU A 89 -0.01 25.64 -7.71
C LEU A 89 -1.04 26.59 -8.35
N ARG A 90 -2.21 26.75 -7.71
CA ARG A 90 -3.26 27.68 -8.15
C ARG A 90 -2.76 29.12 -8.23
N ALA A 91 -2.01 29.58 -7.21
CA ALA A 91 -1.43 30.91 -7.22
C ALA A 91 -0.43 31.09 -8.37
N ALA A 92 0.45 30.11 -8.60
CA ALA A 92 1.41 30.11 -9.71
C ALA A 92 0.72 30.15 -11.08
N LEU A 93 -0.31 29.31 -11.28
CA LEU A 93 -1.10 29.28 -12.51
C LEU A 93 -1.91 30.58 -12.71
N GLY A 94 -2.46 31.14 -11.63
CA GLY A 94 -3.14 32.45 -11.68
C GLY A 94 -2.24 33.59 -12.16
N ALA A 95 -0.96 33.57 -11.74
CA ALA A 95 0.04 34.51 -12.24
C ALA A 95 0.36 34.36 -13.75
N LEU A 96 0.14 33.14 -14.30
CA LEU A 96 0.24 32.85 -15.74
C LEU A 96 -1.06 33.12 -16.51
N GLY A 97 -2.11 33.65 -15.84
CA GLY A 97 -3.37 34.03 -16.46
C GLY A 97 -4.48 33.00 -16.43
N HIS A 98 -4.26 31.83 -15.80
CA HIS A 98 -5.30 30.83 -15.63
C HIS A 98 -6.41 31.31 -14.69
N ARG A 99 -7.65 31.02 -15.05
CA ARG A 99 -8.86 31.29 -14.24
C ARG A 99 -9.52 30.00 -13.86
N PHE A 100 -10.00 29.92 -12.62
CA PHE A 100 -10.64 28.75 -12.04
C PHE A 100 -12.12 29.02 -11.76
N ARG A 101 -12.96 28.03 -11.98
CA ARG A 101 -14.41 28.10 -11.73
C ARG A 101 -14.78 27.62 -10.33
N GLY A 102 -14.11 26.55 -9.89
CA GLY A 102 -14.26 25.95 -8.59
C GLY A 102 -13.05 26.16 -7.68
N HIS A 103 -12.99 25.40 -6.58
CA HIS A 103 -11.85 25.41 -5.67
C HIS A 103 -11.23 24.01 -5.47
N SER A 104 -11.60 23.04 -6.32
CA SER A 104 -11.05 21.69 -6.28
C SER A 104 -9.58 21.67 -6.70
N ASP A 105 -8.82 20.76 -6.09
CA ASP A 105 -7.46 20.43 -6.52
C ASP A 105 -7.43 19.78 -7.91
N THR A 106 -8.51 19.10 -8.32
CA THR A 106 -8.68 18.47 -9.64
C THR A 106 -8.57 19.50 -10.77
N GLU A 107 -9.28 20.65 -10.64
CA GLU A 107 -9.22 21.71 -11.64
C GLU A 107 -7.82 22.32 -11.74
N VAL A 108 -7.15 22.49 -10.58
CA VAL A 108 -5.77 22.99 -10.51
C VAL A 108 -4.79 22.01 -11.16
N LEU A 109 -4.93 20.70 -10.88
CA LEU A 109 -4.11 19.67 -11.49
C LEU A 109 -4.26 19.65 -13.02
N LEU A 110 -5.49 19.75 -13.51
CA LEU A 110 -5.78 19.75 -14.94
C LEU A 110 -5.24 21.01 -15.65
N ALA A 111 -5.35 22.18 -15.02
CA ALA A 111 -4.74 23.42 -15.52
C ALA A 111 -3.20 23.33 -15.52
N ALA A 112 -2.61 22.75 -14.50
CA ALA A 112 -1.17 22.51 -14.42
C ALA A 112 -0.67 21.59 -15.55
N ILE A 113 -1.41 20.52 -15.85
CA ILE A 113 -1.09 19.62 -16.97
C ILE A 113 -1.20 20.34 -18.32
N ALA A 114 -2.19 21.21 -18.49
CA ALA A 114 -2.37 21.99 -19.70
C ALA A 114 -1.22 22.99 -19.92
N GLU A 115 -0.71 23.59 -18.83
CA GLU A 115 0.37 24.59 -18.87
C GLU A 115 1.75 23.95 -19.01
N TRP A 116 2.08 22.98 -18.14
CA TRP A 116 3.45 22.45 -18.01
C TRP A 116 3.64 21.05 -18.59
N GLY A 117 2.56 20.39 -19.02
CA GLY A 117 2.58 18.97 -19.36
C GLY A 117 2.52 18.05 -18.13
N ILE A 118 2.24 16.76 -18.37
CA ILE A 118 1.98 15.83 -17.28
C ILE A 118 3.22 15.62 -16.40
N GLU A 119 4.41 15.43 -16.98
CA GLU A 119 5.62 15.06 -16.23
C GLU A 119 6.09 16.16 -15.28
N ASP A 120 6.18 17.40 -15.78
CA ASP A 120 6.58 18.53 -14.97
C ASP A 120 5.55 18.82 -13.87
N THR A 121 4.27 18.61 -14.17
CA THR A 121 3.19 18.74 -13.19
C THR A 121 3.33 17.71 -12.07
N LEU A 122 3.57 16.42 -12.39
CA LEU A 122 3.78 15.38 -11.39
C LEU A 122 4.98 15.71 -10.48
N GLY A 123 6.05 16.26 -11.04
CA GLY A 123 7.22 16.71 -10.29
C GLY A 123 6.91 17.81 -9.26
N ARG A 124 6.00 18.74 -9.60
CA ARG A 124 5.57 19.88 -8.77
C ARG A 124 4.52 19.51 -7.70
N CYS A 125 3.75 18.44 -7.93
CA CYS A 125 2.71 18.02 -7.00
C CYS A 125 3.28 17.44 -5.71
N ASN A 126 2.71 17.83 -4.57
CA ASN A 126 2.81 17.13 -3.30
C ASN A 126 1.44 16.52 -3.00
N GLY A 127 1.30 15.21 -3.19
CA GLY A 127 -0.01 14.59 -3.13
C GLY A 127 0.05 13.06 -3.14
N MET A 128 -1.14 12.48 -3.09
CA MET A 128 -1.41 11.06 -3.28
C MET A 128 -2.38 10.92 -4.44
N PHE A 129 -2.08 10.11 -5.45
CA PHE A 129 -2.95 10.07 -6.62
C PHE A 129 -2.79 8.83 -7.51
N ALA A 130 -3.89 8.51 -8.18
CA ALA A 130 -3.95 7.73 -9.40
C ALA A 130 -4.65 8.58 -10.46
N ILE A 131 -4.08 8.66 -11.65
CA ILE A 131 -4.51 9.53 -12.74
C ILE A 131 -4.76 8.68 -13.98
N ALA A 132 -5.89 8.91 -14.66
CA ALA A 132 -6.13 8.53 -16.04
C ALA A 132 -6.42 9.81 -16.83
N LEU A 133 -5.50 10.17 -17.73
CA LEU A 133 -5.56 11.38 -18.53
C LEU A 133 -5.60 11.04 -20.01
N TRP A 134 -6.63 11.47 -20.71
CA TRP A 134 -6.75 11.37 -22.16
C TRP A 134 -6.32 12.66 -22.83
N ASP A 135 -5.29 12.61 -23.69
CA ASP A 135 -4.91 13.72 -24.59
C ASP A 135 -5.64 13.53 -25.93
N ARG A 136 -6.68 14.31 -26.16
CA ARG A 136 -7.50 14.27 -27.38
C ARG A 136 -6.71 14.63 -28.65
N ARG A 137 -5.67 15.47 -28.51
CA ARG A 137 -4.83 15.91 -29.65
C ARG A 137 -3.85 14.80 -30.04
N LEU A 138 -3.17 14.20 -29.06
CA LEU A 138 -2.21 13.13 -29.30
C LEU A 138 -2.88 11.74 -29.40
N ARG A 139 -4.18 11.64 -29.07
CA ARG A 139 -4.94 10.39 -29.02
C ARG A 139 -4.23 9.32 -28.19
N CYS A 140 -3.79 9.69 -27.01
CA CYS A 140 -3.12 8.77 -26.09
C CYS A 140 -3.64 8.91 -24.67
N LEU A 141 -3.66 7.77 -23.97
CA LEU A 141 -3.98 7.65 -22.56
C LEU A 141 -2.70 7.67 -21.74
N TRP A 142 -2.68 8.49 -20.71
CA TRP A 142 -1.66 8.49 -19.68
C TRP A 142 -2.23 7.94 -18.39
N LEU A 143 -1.56 6.94 -17.82
CA LEU A 143 -1.83 6.44 -16.48
C LEU A 143 -0.66 6.84 -15.58
N ALA A 144 -0.93 7.48 -14.44
CA ALA A 144 0.11 7.89 -13.49
C ALA A 144 -0.25 7.50 -12.06
N ARG A 145 0.76 7.14 -11.27
CA ARG A 145 0.61 6.80 -9.85
C ARG A 145 1.56 7.65 -9.00
N ASP A 146 1.13 8.06 -7.81
CA ASP A 146 1.92 8.87 -6.89
C ASP A 146 3.23 8.21 -6.45
N ARG A 147 4.13 9.02 -5.85
CA ARG A 147 5.50 8.65 -5.49
C ARG A 147 5.61 7.37 -4.67
N VAL A 148 4.71 7.16 -3.75
CA VAL A 148 4.74 6.03 -2.79
C VAL A 148 3.64 4.99 -3.05
N GLY A 149 2.81 5.20 -4.11
CA GLY A 149 1.73 4.29 -4.47
C GLY A 149 0.57 4.29 -3.48
N LYS A 150 0.30 5.42 -2.84
CA LYS A 150 -0.80 5.56 -1.88
C LYS A 150 -2.15 5.27 -2.52
N LYS A 151 -2.35 5.65 -3.81
CA LYS A 151 -3.55 5.33 -4.55
C LYS A 151 -3.33 4.16 -5.48
N PRO A 152 -4.23 3.17 -5.48
CA PRO A 152 -4.11 2.01 -6.35
C PRO A 152 -4.47 2.36 -7.79
N LEU A 153 -3.79 1.70 -8.74
CA LEU A 153 -4.13 1.73 -10.15
C LEU A 153 -3.71 0.42 -10.80
N TYR A 154 -4.70 -0.29 -11.34
CA TYR A 154 -4.54 -1.52 -12.12
C TYR A 154 -4.84 -1.24 -13.59
N TYR A 155 -4.19 -1.97 -14.46
CA TYR A 155 -4.48 -1.99 -15.90
C TYR A 155 -4.24 -3.39 -16.46
N GLY A 156 -4.83 -3.68 -17.61
CA GLY A 156 -4.66 -4.98 -18.25
C GLY A 156 -5.44 -5.08 -19.55
N TRP A 157 -5.44 -6.26 -20.14
CA TRP A 157 -6.14 -6.52 -21.39
C TRP A 157 -7.33 -7.43 -21.20
N ALA A 158 -8.47 -6.97 -21.68
CA ALA A 158 -9.73 -7.71 -21.75
C ALA A 158 -10.04 -8.02 -23.24
N GLY A 159 -9.66 -9.22 -23.69
CA GLY A 159 -9.58 -9.50 -25.12
C GLY A 159 -8.50 -8.63 -25.76
N ASP A 160 -8.87 -7.77 -26.70
CA ASP A 160 -8.02 -6.79 -27.35
C ASP A 160 -8.13 -5.36 -26.75
N ALA A 161 -9.09 -5.11 -25.87
CA ALA A 161 -9.26 -3.83 -25.20
C ALA A 161 -8.29 -3.70 -24.02
N LEU A 162 -7.68 -2.52 -23.86
CA LEU A 162 -7.07 -2.13 -22.60
C LEU A 162 -8.19 -1.73 -21.63
N VAL A 163 -8.13 -2.22 -20.39
CA VAL A 163 -8.99 -1.83 -19.28
C VAL A 163 -8.14 -1.39 -18.10
N PHE A 164 -8.63 -0.42 -17.33
CA PHE A 164 -7.91 0.08 -16.14
C PHE A 164 -8.89 0.53 -15.07
N GLY A 165 -8.42 0.58 -13.82
CA GLY A 165 -9.23 1.02 -12.71
C GLY A 165 -8.51 1.05 -11.38
N SER A 166 -9.10 1.70 -10.41
CA SER A 166 -8.61 1.77 -9.04
C SER A 166 -8.55 0.40 -8.36
N GLU A 167 -9.44 -0.52 -8.73
CA GLU A 167 -9.54 -1.87 -8.18
C GLU A 167 -9.84 -2.88 -9.29
N LEU A 168 -9.38 -4.13 -9.12
CA LEU A 168 -9.56 -5.21 -10.09
C LEU A 168 -11.03 -5.53 -10.37
N LYS A 169 -11.90 -5.36 -9.37
CA LYS A 169 -13.36 -5.57 -9.55
C LYS A 169 -13.97 -4.68 -10.64
N ALA A 170 -13.36 -3.52 -10.92
CA ALA A 170 -13.75 -2.69 -12.06
C ALA A 170 -13.38 -3.34 -13.39
N LEU A 171 -12.16 -3.89 -13.51
CA LEU A 171 -11.69 -4.57 -14.72
C LEU A 171 -12.55 -5.80 -15.03
N TRP A 172 -12.98 -6.52 -13.99
CA TRP A 172 -13.83 -7.72 -14.12
C TRP A 172 -15.22 -7.46 -14.66
N ARG A 173 -15.67 -6.20 -14.67
CA ARG A 173 -16.94 -5.84 -15.30
C ARG A 173 -16.88 -5.82 -16.82
N HIS A 174 -15.67 -5.79 -17.39
CA HIS A 174 -15.53 -5.93 -18.83
C HIS A 174 -15.78 -7.40 -19.24
N PRO A 175 -16.68 -7.69 -20.19
CA PRO A 175 -17.13 -9.07 -20.48
C PRO A 175 -16.01 -9.98 -21.00
N ALA A 176 -15.00 -9.42 -21.66
CA ALA A 176 -13.86 -10.15 -22.19
C ALA A 176 -12.65 -10.20 -21.23
N PHE A 177 -12.78 -9.75 -19.98
CA PHE A 177 -11.68 -9.83 -19.03
C PHE A 177 -11.44 -11.28 -18.60
N ASP A 178 -10.25 -11.79 -18.93
CA ASP A 178 -9.78 -13.09 -18.48
C ASP A 178 -9.17 -12.96 -17.07
N ASN A 179 -9.66 -13.73 -16.13
CA ASN A 179 -9.26 -13.74 -14.73
C ASN A 179 -8.51 -15.02 -14.34
N GLY A 180 -7.79 -15.63 -15.27
CA GLY A 180 -6.85 -16.71 -14.96
C GLY A 180 -5.90 -16.31 -13.82
N VAL A 181 -5.63 -17.26 -12.93
CA VAL A 181 -4.75 -17.02 -11.78
C VAL A 181 -3.30 -17.13 -12.22
N ASP A 182 -2.54 -16.05 -12.08
CA ASP A 182 -1.10 -16.04 -12.24
C ASP A 182 -0.42 -16.82 -11.09
N ARG A 183 0.15 -17.98 -11.42
CA ARG A 183 0.77 -18.89 -10.45
C ARG A 183 2.06 -18.31 -9.86
N ASP A 184 2.76 -17.47 -10.60
CA ASP A 184 3.98 -16.81 -10.17
C ASP A 184 3.64 -15.68 -9.17
N ALA A 185 2.57 -14.94 -9.40
CA ALA A 185 2.02 -13.98 -8.44
C ALA A 185 1.47 -14.66 -7.17
N LEU A 186 0.85 -15.84 -7.30
CA LEU A 186 0.43 -16.64 -6.15
C LEU A 186 1.65 -17.08 -5.29
N ALA A 187 2.78 -17.43 -5.91
CA ALA A 187 4.01 -17.71 -5.18
C ALA A 187 4.52 -16.48 -4.41
N LEU A 188 4.40 -15.27 -4.97
CA LEU A 188 4.74 -14.03 -4.24
C LEU A 188 3.81 -13.79 -3.03
N LEU A 189 2.51 -14.01 -3.17
CA LEU A 189 1.57 -13.95 -2.05
C LEU A 189 1.99 -14.89 -0.91
N LEU A 190 2.33 -16.15 -1.25
CA LEU A 190 2.75 -17.12 -0.24
C LEU A 190 4.07 -16.71 0.44
N ARG A 191 4.95 -16.02 -0.27
CA ARG A 191 6.18 -15.49 0.35
C ARG A 191 5.94 -14.31 1.27
N LEU A 192 5.13 -13.33 0.84
CA LEU A 192 5.12 -11.96 1.40
C LEU A 192 3.84 -11.60 2.14
N ASP A 193 2.75 -12.36 2.01
CA ASP A 193 1.37 -12.05 2.42
C ASP A 193 0.65 -11.07 1.47
N TYR A 194 1.32 -10.56 0.44
CA TYR A 194 0.81 -9.66 -0.60
C TYR A 194 1.53 -9.91 -1.94
N ILE A 195 1.00 -9.33 -3.00
CA ILE A 195 1.61 -9.40 -4.34
C ILE A 195 2.23 -8.04 -4.65
N PRO A 196 3.57 -7.92 -4.76
CA PRO A 196 4.22 -6.65 -5.06
C PRO A 196 4.02 -6.22 -6.51
N ALA A 197 3.90 -4.90 -6.75
CA ALA A 197 3.88 -4.32 -8.08
C ALA A 197 5.18 -4.64 -8.86
N PRO A 198 5.12 -4.85 -10.17
CA PRO A 198 3.97 -4.69 -11.07
C PRO A 198 3.07 -5.91 -11.17
N HIS A 199 3.36 -7.00 -10.42
CA HIS A 199 2.61 -8.26 -10.48
C HIS A 199 1.17 -8.09 -9.99
N CYS A 200 0.28 -8.90 -10.54
CA CYS A 200 -1.12 -8.98 -10.19
C CYS A 200 -1.53 -10.46 -10.13
N ILE A 201 -2.57 -10.79 -9.38
CA ILE A 201 -3.08 -12.16 -9.30
C ILE A 201 -3.61 -12.70 -10.64
N HIS A 202 -3.89 -11.84 -11.61
CA HIS A 202 -4.38 -12.20 -12.94
C HIS A 202 -3.29 -12.07 -14.01
N GLU A 203 -3.18 -13.07 -14.90
CA GLU A 203 -2.12 -13.21 -15.91
C GLU A 203 -2.00 -12.03 -16.89
N ARG A 204 -3.09 -11.32 -17.17
CA ARG A 204 -3.13 -10.21 -18.14
C ARG A 204 -3.38 -8.85 -17.51
N ALA A 205 -3.21 -8.75 -16.18
CA ALA A 205 -3.36 -7.52 -15.45
C ALA A 205 -2.08 -7.17 -14.69
N PHE A 206 -1.87 -5.90 -14.48
CA PHE A 206 -0.68 -5.35 -13.84
C PHE A 206 -1.06 -4.23 -12.88
N LYS A 207 -0.21 -4.02 -11.89
CA LYS A 207 -0.23 -2.81 -11.07
C LYS A 207 0.66 -1.75 -11.70
N LEU A 208 0.20 -0.51 -11.79
CA LEU A 208 1.08 0.60 -12.08
C LEU A 208 1.98 0.84 -10.87
N MET A 209 3.30 0.77 -11.08
CA MET A 209 4.29 0.92 -9.99
C MET A 209 4.26 2.34 -9.40
N PRO A 210 4.57 2.50 -8.09
CA PRO A 210 4.74 3.81 -7.47
C PRO A 210 5.73 4.69 -8.22
N GLY A 211 5.42 6.00 -8.35
CA GLY A 211 6.26 6.95 -9.04
C GLY A 211 6.39 6.71 -10.55
N CYS A 212 5.47 5.96 -11.15
CA CYS A 212 5.51 5.61 -12.58
C CYS A 212 4.40 6.29 -13.38
N LEU A 213 4.70 6.42 -14.66
CA LEU A 213 3.85 6.93 -15.73
C LEU A 213 3.84 5.90 -16.87
N LEU A 214 2.66 5.60 -17.42
CA LEU A 214 2.47 4.71 -18.57
C LEU A 214 1.71 5.46 -19.66
N ARG A 215 2.26 5.50 -20.86
CA ARG A 215 1.62 6.08 -22.05
C ARG A 215 1.14 4.99 -22.98
N LEU A 216 -0.11 5.04 -23.39
CA LEU A 216 -0.78 4.06 -24.22
C LEU A 216 -1.54 4.77 -25.35
N ASP A 217 -1.28 4.36 -26.59
CA ASP A 217 -2.05 4.74 -27.76
C ASP A 217 -2.68 3.49 -28.39
N ALA A 218 -3.45 3.67 -29.46
CA ALA A 218 -4.13 2.57 -30.12
C ALA A 218 -3.15 1.48 -30.62
N ALA A 219 -1.95 1.84 -31.02
CA ALA A 219 -0.92 0.90 -31.48
C ALA A 219 -0.39 0.05 -30.32
N ALA A 220 -0.09 0.67 -29.19
CA ALA A 220 0.34 -0.03 -27.98
C ALA A 220 -0.76 -0.98 -27.46
N VAL A 221 -2.02 -0.56 -27.52
CA VAL A 221 -3.16 -1.43 -27.14
C VAL A 221 -3.30 -2.62 -28.10
N ALA A 222 -3.18 -2.38 -29.42
CA ALA A 222 -3.26 -3.42 -30.45
C ALA A 222 -2.14 -4.47 -30.35
N ALA A 223 -0.95 -4.07 -29.86
CA ALA A 223 0.16 -5.00 -29.63
C ALA A 223 -0.17 -6.04 -28.53
N GLY A 224 -1.08 -5.72 -27.63
CA GLY A 224 -1.65 -6.63 -26.63
C GLY A 224 -0.72 -6.92 -25.44
N ALA A 225 -1.24 -7.70 -24.49
CA ALA A 225 -0.53 -8.05 -23.26
C ALA A 225 0.79 -8.79 -23.50
N ALA A 226 0.89 -9.60 -24.54
CA ALA A 226 2.10 -10.40 -24.84
C ALA A 226 3.30 -9.54 -25.27
N ALA A 227 3.06 -8.35 -25.83
CA ALA A 227 4.11 -7.41 -26.22
C ALA A 227 4.49 -6.43 -25.10
N HIS A 228 3.69 -6.37 -24.06
CA HIS A 228 3.86 -5.46 -22.94
C HIS A 228 4.83 -6.03 -21.89
N ASP A 229 5.80 -5.22 -21.50
CA ASP A 229 6.69 -5.49 -20.38
C ASP A 229 6.52 -4.39 -19.32
N PRO A 230 5.89 -4.70 -18.16
CA PRO A 230 5.60 -3.69 -17.15
C PRO A 230 6.85 -3.05 -16.55
N HIS A 231 8.02 -3.69 -16.60
CA HIS A 231 9.26 -3.12 -16.10
C HIS A 231 9.91 -2.15 -17.09
N ARG A 232 9.71 -2.34 -18.39
CA ARG A 232 10.22 -1.47 -19.46
C ARG A 232 9.28 -0.32 -19.78
N ASP A 233 7.99 -0.62 -19.87
CA ASP A 233 6.98 0.29 -20.44
C ASP A 233 6.44 1.28 -19.41
N GLN A 234 6.51 0.97 -18.12
CA GLN A 234 6.22 1.90 -17.03
C GLN A 234 7.45 2.78 -16.76
N ARG A 235 7.38 4.05 -17.18
CA ARG A 235 8.48 5.00 -17.00
C ARG A 235 8.41 5.66 -15.61
N ARG A 236 9.52 5.62 -14.86
CA ARG A 236 9.60 6.32 -13.56
C ARG A 236 9.75 7.83 -13.78
N TRP A 237 8.86 8.61 -13.20
CA TRP A 237 8.99 10.05 -13.07
C TRP A 237 9.58 10.45 -11.71
N TRP A 238 9.58 9.52 -10.75
CA TRP A 238 10.24 9.64 -9.46
C TRP A 238 10.78 8.28 -9.02
N ASP A 239 12.10 8.18 -8.81
CA ASP A 239 12.75 6.93 -8.40
C ASP A 239 13.32 7.05 -6.99
N PRO A 240 12.79 6.30 -5.99
CA PRO A 240 13.27 6.34 -4.63
C PRO A 240 14.74 5.89 -4.49
N ARG A 241 15.25 5.03 -5.40
CA ARG A 241 16.65 4.61 -5.40
C ARG A 241 17.58 5.78 -5.71
N GLU A 242 17.27 6.55 -6.73
CA GLU A 242 18.05 7.73 -7.12
C GLU A 242 18.01 8.81 -6.03
N ARG A 243 16.82 9.05 -5.46
CA ARG A 243 16.62 10.02 -4.39
C ARG A 243 17.40 9.65 -3.13
N MET A 244 17.33 8.37 -2.71
CA MET A 244 18.09 7.89 -1.56
C MET A 244 19.60 7.95 -1.81
N ARG A 245 20.09 7.55 -2.99
CA ARG A 245 21.53 7.68 -3.33
C ARG A 245 21.99 9.14 -3.29
N ALA A 246 21.19 10.06 -3.82
CA ALA A 246 21.49 11.50 -3.77
C ALA A 246 21.51 12.03 -2.33
N ALA A 247 20.59 11.59 -1.49
CA ALA A 247 20.54 11.95 -0.08
C ALA A 247 21.76 11.40 0.71
N LEU A 248 22.14 10.14 0.48
CA LEU A 248 23.32 9.51 1.08
C LEU A 248 24.65 10.12 0.60
N ALA A 249 24.70 10.63 -0.62
CA ALA A 249 25.87 11.34 -1.14
C ALA A 249 26.06 12.74 -0.51
N ARG A 250 25.01 13.29 0.10
CA ARG A 250 25.00 14.58 0.80
C ARG A 250 24.31 14.44 2.15
N PRO A 251 24.91 13.69 3.09
CA PRO A 251 24.29 13.44 4.38
C PRO A 251 24.11 14.75 5.16
N PHE A 252 23.10 14.78 5.99
CA PHE A 252 22.85 15.89 6.91
C PHE A 252 24.05 16.05 7.86
N ALA A 253 24.64 17.24 7.87
CA ALA A 253 25.87 17.55 8.62
C ALA A 253 25.63 18.40 9.87
N GLY A 254 24.36 18.77 10.15
CA GLY A 254 24.01 19.58 11.32
C GLY A 254 23.95 18.77 12.61
N SER A 255 23.71 19.46 13.73
CA SER A 255 23.54 18.86 15.05
C SER A 255 22.20 18.07 15.15
N ALA A 256 22.07 17.27 16.22
CA ALA A 256 20.81 16.57 16.48
C ALA A 256 19.65 17.54 16.77
N GLU A 257 19.94 18.69 17.36
CA GLU A 257 18.97 19.77 17.65
C GLU A 257 18.49 20.45 16.36
N GLU A 258 19.40 20.69 15.42
CA GLU A 258 19.06 21.22 14.10
C GLU A 258 18.24 20.23 13.27
N ALA A 259 18.62 18.94 13.33
CA ALA A 259 17.84 17.87 12.68
C ALA A 259 16.43 17.76 13.25
N GLU A 260 16.29 17.85 14.59
CA GLU A 260 15.00 17.82 15.28
C GLU A 260 14.12 19.01 14.88
N SER A 261 14.69 20.22 14.85
CA SER A 261 13.94 21.42 14.48
C SER A 261 13.52 21.39 13.00
N THR A 262 14.39 20.90 12.12
CA THR A 262 14.10 20.72 10.70
C THR A 262 12.97 19.70 10.51
N LEU A 263 13.05 18.55 11.18
CA LEU A 263 12.02 17.52 11.09
C LEU A 263 10.68 18.00 11.65
N ASP A 264 10.67 18.68 12.79
CA ASP A 264 9.46 19.26 13.38
C ASP A 264 8.78 20.24 12.41
N GLY A 265 9.54 21.13 11.78
CA GLY A 265 9.03 22.06 10.78
C GLY A 265 8.43 21.36 9.55
N LEU A 266 9.12 20.35 9.01
CA LEU A 266 8.63 19.57 7.87
C LEU A 266 7.36 18.80 8.22
N LEU A 267 7.29 18.19 9.40
CA LEU A 267 6.13 17.43 9.85
C LEU A 267 4.93 18.33 10.15
N ARG A 268 5.14 19.51 10.73
CA ARG A 268 4.08 20.50 10.95
C ARG A 268 3.45 20.91 9.62
N ASP A 269 4.28 21.25 8.64
CA ASP A 269 3.78 21.63 7.30
C ASP A 269 3.07 20.44 6.62
N ALA A 270 3.65 19.24 6.67
CA ALA A 270 3.05 18.04 6.09
C ALA A 270 1.69 17.68 6.72
N VAL A 271 1.54 17.84 8.04
CA VAL A 271 0.27 17.63 8.75
C VAL A 271 -0.70 18.75 8.38
N GLY A 272 -0.29 20.02 8.43
CA GLY A 272 -1.14 21.17 8.09
C GLY A 272 -1.74 21.07 6.70
N LEU A 273 -0.92 20.73 5.70
CA LEU A 273 -1.38 20.50 4.32
C LEU A 273 -2.44 19.38 4.23
N ARG A 274 -2.33 18.34 5.06
CA ARG A 274 -3.26 17.19 5.05
C ARG A 274 -4.49 17.37 5.94
N MET A 275 -4.55 18.45 6.72
CA MET A 275 -5.75 18.85 7.46
C MET A 275 -6.75 19.64 6.62
N VAL A 276 -6.34 20.13 5.44
CA VAL A 276 -7.21 20.89 4.54
C VAL A 276 -8.29 19.97 3.95
N ALA A 277 -9.55 20.26 4.26
CA ALA A 277 -10.73 19.54 3.76
C ALA A 277 -12.00 20.36 4.04
N ASP A 278 -13.03 20.21 3.19
CA ASP A 278 -14.36 20.81 3.40
C ASP A 278 -15.30 19.86 4.20
N VAL A 279 -14.75 18.76 4.71
CA VAL A 279 -15.43 17.72 5.50
C VAL A 279 -14.69 17.47 6.81
N PRO A 280 -15.34 16.82 7.83
CA PRO A 280 -14.69 16.53 9.10
C PRO A 280 -13.44 15.64 8.95
N VAL A 281 -12.36 16.03 9.66
CA VAL A 281 -11.06 15.35 9.68
C VAL A 281 -10.77 14.82 11.09
N GLY A 282 -10.21 13.61 11.18
CA GLY A 282 -9.75 12.99 12.42
C GLY A 282 -8.39 12.30 12.28
N VAL A 283 -7.99 11.54 13.29
CA VAL A 283 -6.70 10.80 13.33
C VAL A 283 -6.85 9.42 13.94
N PHE A 284 -6.17 8.43 13.38
CA PHE A 284 -5.99 7.13 14.03
C PHE A 284 -4.90 7.23 15.08
N LEU A 285 -5.21 6.83 16.32
CA LEU A 285 -4.31 6.93 17.46
C LEU A 285 -4.13 5.58 18.12
N SER A 286 -2.92 5.02 18.08
CA SER A 286 -2.57 3.74 18.73
C SER A 286 -1.74 3.93 20.01
N GLY A 287 -1.36 5.17 20.34
CA GLY A 287 -0.40 5.45 21.41
C GLY A 287 1.05 5.12 21.05
N GLY A 288 1.33 4.65 19.82
CA GLY A 288 2.68 4.46 19.29
C GLY A 288 3.31 5.78 18.82
N THR A 289 4.63 5.81 18.65
CA THR A 289 5.39 7.03 18.29
C THR A 289 4.82 7.75 17.07
N ASP A 290 4.51 7.03 15.97
CA ASP A 290 4.10 7.63 14.70
C ASP A 290 2.73 8.27 14.78
N SER A 291 1.72 7.52 15.24
CA SER A 291 0.34 8.01 15.37
C SER A 291 0.24 9.14 16.40
N SER A 292 1.00 9.04 17.51
CA SER A 292 1.05 10.09 18.53
C SER A 292 1.72 11.36 18.00
N THR A 293 2.76 11.26 17.15
CA THR A 293 3.38 12.43 16.50
C THR A 293 2.38 13.13 15.59
N VAL A 294 1.65 12.39 14.75
CA VAL A 294 0.64 12.97 13.87
C VAL A 294 -0.49 13.63 14.70
N ALA A 295 -1.02 12.94 15.72
CA ALA A 295 -2.08 13.48 16.57
C ALA A 295 -1.64 14.75 17.33
N ALA A 296 -0.43 14.76 17.88
CA ALA A 296 0.15 15.90 18.57
C ALA A 296 0.31 17.11 17.65
N LEU A 297 0.81 16.90 16.45
CA LEU A 297 0.98 17.97 15.45
C LEU A 297 -0.35 18.49 14.91
N MET A 298 -1.36 17.62 14.76
CA MET A 298 -2.71 18.06 14.42
C MET A 298 -3.31 18.93 15.53
N GLN A 299 -3.24 18.48 16.79
CA GLN A 299 -3.80 19.21 17.92
C GLN A 299 -3.09 20.54 18.15
N ALA A 300 -1.75 20.58 17.96
CA ALA A 300 -0.97 21.82 18.07
C ALA A 300 -1.31 22.88 17.00
N GLN A 301 -1.96 22.48 15.91
CA GLN A 301 -2.39 23.34 14.80
C GLN A 301 -3.92 23.56 14.77
N SER A 302 -4.66 22.97 15.71
CA SER A 302 -6.11 23.08 15.79
C SER A 302 -6.55 23.86 17.02
N ALA A 303 -7.45 24.83 16.83
CA ALA A 303 -8.09 25.55 17.94
C ALA A 303 -9.19 24.73 18.64
N ARG A 304 -9.60 23.60 18.06
CA ARG A 304 -10.64 22.71 18.60
C ARG A 304 -10.04 21.34 18.90
N PRO A 305 -10.60 20.55 19.84
CA PRO A 305 -10.19 19.17 20.02
C PRO A 305 -10.27 18.38 18.72
N VAL A 306 -9.15 17.75 18.33
CA VAL A 306 -9.08 16.88 17.16
C VAL A 306 -9.76 15.56 17.49
N ARG A 307 -10.60 15.04 16.59
CA ARG A 307 -11.20 13.72 16.74
C ARG A 307 -10.15 12.64 16.55
N SER A 308 -10.00 11.76 17.54
CA SER A 308 -9.05 10.66 17.50
C SER A 308 -9.75 9.32 17.76
N PHE A 309 -9.30 8.27 17.06
CA PHE A 309 -9.97 6.97 17.06
C PHE A 309 -9.00 5.85 17.34
N THR A 310 -9.40 4.92 18.19
CA THR A 310 -8.68 3.67 18.47
C THR A 310 -9.63 2.49 18.62
N ILE A 311 -9.09 1.28 18.45
CA ILE A 311 -9.75 0.04 18.87
C ILE A 311 -8.88 -0.69 19.87
N GLY A 312 -9.51 -1.34 20.84
CA GLY A 312 -8.89 -2.22 21.82
C GLY A 312 -9.40 -3.66 21.70
N PHE A 313 -8.61 -4.59 22.19
CA PHE A 313 -8.96 -6.02 22.29
C PHE A 313 -8.91 -6.45 23.74
N ARG A 314 -10.06 -6.69 24.35
CA ARG A 314 -10.17 -7.08 25.78
C ARG A 314 -9.33 -8.32 26.08
N GLY A 315 -8.45 -8.21 27.09
CA GLY A 315 -7.62 -9.34 27.52
C GLY A 315 -6.49 -9.74 26.58
N SER A 316 -6.27 -9.02 25.49
CA SER A 316 -5.18 -9.28 24.54
C SER A 316 -3.87 -8.60 24.97
N ARG A 317 -2.76 -9.29 24.75
CA ARG A 317 -1.41 -8.67 24.89
C ARG A 317 -1.16 -7.56 23.87
N HIS A 318 -2.01 -7.47 22.85
CA HIS A 318 -1.93 -6.50 21.76
C HIS A 318 -2.91 -5.34 21.96
N ASP A 319 -3.51 -5.18 23.14
CA ASP A 319 -4.40 -4.06 23.44
C ASP A 319 -3.61 -2.75 23.56
N GLU A 320 -3.78 -1.86 22.59
CA GLU A 320 -3.15 -0.53 22.53
C GLU A 320 -4.08 0.60 23.02
N ALA A 321 -5.38 0.32 23.23
CA ALA A 321 -6.35 1.35 23.59
C ALA A 321 -6.00 2.10 24.89
N PRO A 322 -5.52 1.46 25.98
CA PRO A 322 -5.12 2.18 27.18
C PRO A 322 -4.02 3.21 26.94
N LEU A 323 -3.04 2.86 26.05
CA LEU A 323 -1.95 3.79 25.71
C LEU A 323 -2.45 4.95 24.85
N ALA A 324 -3.34 4.67 23.90
CA ALA A 324 -3.97 5.69 23.07
C ALA A 324 -4.79 6.68 23.92
N LEU A 325 -5.56 6.18 24.88
CA LEU A 325 -6.36 7.00 25.80
C LEU A 325 -5.50 7.94 26.65
N GLU A 326 -4.36 7.46 27.16
CA GLU A 326 -3.44 8.31 27.92
C GLU A 326 -2.88 9.45 27.07
N VAL A 327 -2.46 9.16 25.83
CA VAL A 327 -1.98 10.15 24.87
C VAL A 327 -3.11 11.14 24.52
N ALA A 328 -4.32 10.64 24.24
CA ALA A 328 -5.48 11.45 23.90
C ALA A 328 -5.84 12.45 25.02
N ARG A 329 -5.85 11.98 26.28
CA ARG A 329 -6.08 12.84 27.45
C ARG A 329 -5.02 13.93 27.61
N HIS A 330 -3.75 13.57 27.42
CA HIS A 330 -2.66 14.54 27.50
C HIS A 330 -2.76 15.62 26.42
N LEU A 331 -3.07 15.22 25.19
CA LEU A 331 -3.20 16.15 24.06
C LEU A 331 -4.52 16.93 24.07
N GLY A 332 -5.52 16.48 24.81
CA GLY A 332 -6.85 17.10 24.83
C GLY A 332 -7.67 16.82 23.56
N THR A 333 -7.48 15.66 22.92
CA THR A 333 -8.26 15.26 21.74
C THR A 333 -9.65 14.76 22.15
N ASP A 334 -10.63 14.89 21.24
CA ASP A 334 -11.95 14.25 21.34
C ASP A 334 -11.80 12.78 20.91
N HIS A 335 -11.63 11.90 21.91
CA HIS A 335 -11.20 10.52 21.71
C HIS A 335 -12.34 9.52 21.77
N THR A 336 -12.48 8.73 20.71
CA THR A 336 -13.43 7.62 20.63
C THR A 336 -12.66 6.29 20.60
N GLU A 337 -12.95 5.43 21.58
CA GLU A 337 -12.41 4.07 21.65
C GLU A 337 -13.52 3.03 21.51
N LEU A 338 -13.22 1.92 20.84
CA LEU A 338 -14.10 0.76 20.72
C LEU A 338 -13.34 -0.51 21.13
N TYR A 339 -13.82 -1.17 22.16
CA TYR A 339 -13.31 -2.48 22.55
C TYR A 339 -14.06 -3.57 21.82
N LEU A 340 -13.29 -4.40 21.14
CA LEU A 340 -13.77 -5.52 20.33
C LEU A 340 -13.55 -6.84 21.09
N ASP A 341 -14.45 -7.78 20.85
CA ASP A 341 -14.26 -9.18 21.22
C ASP A 341 -13.83 -10.02 20.00
N GLY A 342 -13.63 -11.33 20.23
CA GLY A 342 -13.25 -12.25 19.16
C GLY A 342 -14.33 -12.38 18.08
N ALA A 343 -15.61 -12.31 18.44
CA ALA A 343 -16.72 -12.43 17.52
C ALA A 343 -16.81 -11.25 16.55
N ASP A 344 -16.60 -10.01 17.05
CA ASP A 344 -16.54 -8.81 16.20
C ASP A 344 -15.45 -8.93 15.13
N ALA A 345 -14.26 -9.40 15.53
CA ALA A 345 -13.15 -9.60 14.61
C ALA A 345 -13.45 -10.69 13.57
N LEU A 346 -14.05 -11.82 14.01
CA LEU A 346 -14.41 -12.94 13.14
C LEU A 346 -15.50 -12.59 12.13
N ALA A 347 -16.43 -11.69 12.48
CA ALA A 347 -17.46 -11.21 11.56
C ALA A 347 -16.89 -10.44 10.35
N VAL A 348 -15.64 -9.94 10.43
CA VAL A 348 -14.96 -9.24 9.32
C VAL A 348 -14.34 -10.24 8.34
N VAL A 349 -13.85 -11.39 8.79
CA VAL A 349 -13.09 -12.35 7.96
C VAL A 349 -13.82 -12.75 6.67
N PRO A 350 -15.13 -13.09 6.67
CA PRO A 350 -15.87 -13.41 5.43
C PRO A 350 -16.03 -12.24 4.47
N GLN A 351 -15.83 -11.00 4.93
CA GLN A 351 -15.98 -9.79 4.12
C GLN A 351 -14.66 -9.38 3.43
N LEU A 352 -13.52 -9.91 3.90
CA LEU A 352 -12.20 -9.57 3.36
C LEU A 352 -12.07 -9.83 1.85
N PRO A 353 -12.54 -10.95 1.28
CA PRO A 353 -12.49 -11.18 -0.16
C PRO A 353 -13.23 -10.14 -1.00
N ALA A 354 -14.28 -9.53 -0.47
CA ALA A 354 -15.01 -8.45 -1.14
C ALA A 354 -14.30 -7.10 -1.02
N MET A 355 -13.62 -6.83 0.10
CA MET A 355 -12.83 -5.61 0.32
C MET A 355 -11.57 -5.62 -0.54
N PHE A 356 -10.86 -6.76 -0.52
CA PHE A 356 -9.62 -6.94 -1.28
C PHE A 356 -9.94 -7.73 -2.53
N ASP A 357 -9.88 -7.09 -3.65
CA ASP A 357 -10.11 -7.68 -4.97
C ASP A 357 -8.91 -8.49 -5.51
N GLU A 358 -7.82 -8.49 -4.76
CA GLU A 358 -6.66 -9.36 -4.89
C GLU A 358 -6.45 -10.10 -3.57
N PRO A 359 -5.97 -11.35 -3.55
CA PRO A 359 -5.75 -12.06 -2.28
C PRO A 359 -4.70 -11.33 -1.45
N PHE A 360 -5.00 -11.11 -0.17
CA PHE A 360 -4.20 -10.33 0.76
C PHE A 360 -4.22 -10.97 2.15
N ALA A 361 -3.06 -11.11 2.79
CA ALA A 361 -2.92 -11.94 3.98
C ALA A 361 -2.26 -11.27 5.21
N ASP A 362 -2.04 -9.95 5.21
CA ASP A 362 -1.68 -9.27 6.46
C ASP A 362 -2.86 -9.31 7.42
N ALA A 363 -2.70 -10.02 8.55
CA ALA A 363 -3.77 -10.22 9.53
C ALA A 363 -4.27 -8.91 10.18
N SER A 364 -3.47 -7.85 10.14
CA SER A 364 -3.88 -6.53 10.64
C SER A 364 -4.95 -5.85 9.78
N GLN A 365 -5.30 -6.41 8.61
CA GLN A 365 -6.46 -5.97 7.82
C GLN A 365 -7.77 -6.01 8.62
N VAL A 366 -7.94 -6.96 9.53
CA VAL A 366 -9.15 -7.09 10.37
C VAL A 366 -9.30 -5.89 11.32
N PRO A 367 -8.34 -5.61 12.22
CA PRO A 367 -8.44 -4.43 13.08
C PRO A 367 -8.46 -3.12 12.29
N THR A 368 -7.74 -3.02 11.17
CA THR A 368 -7.77 -1.82 10.34
C THR A 368 -9.17 -1.55 9.75
N ALA A 369 -9.88 -2.59 9.27
CA ALA A 369 -11.26 -2.44 8.80
C ALA A 369 -12.21 -1.96 9.91
N LEU A 370 -12.04 -2.45 11.13
CA LEU A 370 -12.89 -2.08 12.25
C LEU A 370 -12.67 -0.63 12.72
N VAL A 371 -11.41 -0.17 12.81
CA VAL A 371 -11.13 1.24 13.16
C VAL A 371 -11.59 2.21 12.07
N CYS A 372 -11.51 1.80 10.80
CA CYS A 372 -12.05 2.61 9.70
C CYS A 372 -13.58 2.74 9.78
N ARG A 373 -14.30 1.66 10.12
CA ARG A 373 -15.75 1.69 10.36
C ARG A 373 -16.12 2.59 11.54
N LEU A 374 -15.33 2.54 12.62
CA LEU A 374 -15.53 3.41 13.77
C LEU A 374 -15.36 4.88 13.37
N ALA A 375 -14.23 5.24 12.76
CA ALA A 375 -13.92 6.61 12.39
C ALA A 375 -14.93 7.20 11.38
N ARG A 376 -15.43 6.37 10.43
CA ARG A 376 -16.38 6.84 9.40
C ARG A 376 -17.71 7.33 9.96
N ARG A 377 -18.05 6.97 11.17
CA ARG A 377 -19.26 7.48 11.84
C ARG A 377 -19.20 8.99 12.07
N ASP A 378 -18.00 9.53 12.29
CA ASP A 378 -17.79 10.91 12.73
C ASP A 378 -17.00 11.75 11.74
N VAL A 379 -16.14 11.11 10.90
CA VAL A 379 -15.26 11.81 9.98
C VAL A 379 -15.26 11.16 8.58
N THR A 380 -14.92 11.96 7.58
CA THR A 380 -14.75 11.49 6.18
C THR A 380 -13.27 11.36 5.81
N VAL A 381 -12.39 12.03 6.56
CA VAL A 381 -10.94 11.98 6.40
C VAL A 381 -10.29 11.59 7.72
N ALA A 382 -9.31 10.68 7.70
CA ALA A 382 -8.49 10.33 8.87
C ALA A 382 -7.00 10.37 8.53
N LEU A 383 -6.20 11.04 9.37
CA LEU A 383 -4.75 11.00 9.26
C LEU A 383 -4.20 9.75 9.97
N SER A 384 -3.10 9.20 9.44
CA SER A 384 -2.44 8.00 9.96
C SER A 384 -0.94 8.21 10.15
N GLY A 385 -0.31 7.38 11.00
CA GLY A 385 1.13 7.38 11.23
C GLY A 385 1.94 6.51 10.26
N ASP A 386 1.37 6.10 9.12
CA ASP A 386 2.06 5.23 8.16
C ASP A 386 3.33 5.88 7.61
N GLY A 387 4.39 5.09 7.43
CA GLY A 387 5.69 5.53 6.90
C GLY A 387 6.76 5.78 7.95
N GLY A 388 6.40 5.91 9.22
CA GLY A 388 7.38 6.19 10.28
C GLY A 388 8.38 5.06 10.51
N ASP A 389 7.95 3.82 10.41
CA ASP A 389 8.83 2.66 10.55
C ASP A 389 9.82 2.54 9.39
N GLU A 390 9.39 2.77 8.16
CA GLU A 390 10.18 2.68 6.94
C GLU A 390 11.19 3.82 6.81
N LEU A 391 10.86 5.01 7.28
CA LEU A 391 11.72 6.20 7.16
C LEU A 391 12.69 6.36 8.33
N PHE A 392 12.31 5.92 9.54
CA PHE A 392 13.09 6.17 10.77
C PHE A 392 13.58 4.88 11.45
N PHE A 393 13.77 3.81 10.67
CA PHE A 393 14.31 2.53 11.15
C PHE A 393 13.52 1.90 12.31
N GLY A 394 12.19 1.88 12.20
CA GLY A 394 11.31 1.50 13.31
C GLY A 394 11.13 0.00 13.53
N TYR A 395 11.35 -0.85 12.51
CA TYR A 395 11.12 -2.29 12.61
C TYR A 395 12.25 -3.03 13.33
N GLY A 396 11.93 -3.77 14.38
CA GLY A 396 12.89 -4.63 15.07
C GLY A 396 13.51 -5.73 14.17
N ARG A 397 12.88 -6.03 13.00
CA ARG A 397 13.46 -6.95 12.00
C ARG A 397 14.72 -6.36 11.35
N TYR A 398 14.84 -5.04 11.21
CA TYR A 398 16.04 -4.37 10.70
C TYR A 398 17.23 -4.59 11.64
N GLN A 399 17.08 -4.31 12.94
CA GLN A 399 18.12 -4.50 13.92
C GLN A 399 18.61 -5.95 13.97
N ARG A 400 17.66 -6.91 13.94
CA ARG A 400 18.00 -8.34 13.94
C ARG A 400 18.74 -8.74 12.66
N ALA A 401 18.34 -8.22 11.49
CA ALA A 401 19.02 -8.50 10.22
C ALA A 401 20.44 -7.93 10.20
N LEU A 402 20.65 -6.67 10.63
CA LEU A 402 21.98 -6.06 10.75
C LEU A 402 22.89 -6.85 11.68
N ARG A 403 22.38 -7.22 12.86
CA ARG A 403 23.15 -8.02 13.84
C ARG A 403 23.58 -9.35 13.24
N ASN A 404 22.68 -10.09 12.59
CA ASN A 404 23.00 -11.36 11.97
C ASN A 404 23.98 -11.19 10.81
N TRP A 405 23.77 -10.22 9.94
CA TRP A 405 24.68 -9.94 8.84
C TRP A 405 26.07 -9.56 9.32
N SER A 406 26.18 -8.74 10.36
CA SER A 406 27.46 -8.36 10.96
C SER A 406 28.26 -9.55 11.50
N MET A 407 27.59 -10.61 11.98
CA MET A 407 28.22 -11.86 12.37
C MET A 407 28.58 -12.72 11.14
N LEU A 408 27.65 -12.89 10.20
CA LEU A 408 27.82 -13.73 9.03
C LEU A 408 28.94 -13.24 8.10
N ARG A 409 29.08 -11.94 7.87
CA ARG A 409 30.12 -11.37 6.99
C ARG A 409 31.56 -11.61 7.48
N LYS A 410 31.73 -11.94 8.78
CA LYS A 410 33.04 -12.30 9.36
C LYS A 410 33.47 -13.71 9.03
N VAL A 411 32.53 -14.58 8.62
CA VAL A 411 32.82 -15.98 8.23
C VAL A 411 33.07 -16.04 6.72
N PRO A 412 34.19 -16.64 6.25
CA PRO A 412 34.49 -16.79 4.83
C PRO A 412 33.35 -17.43 4.05
N ARG A 413 33.02 -16.90 2.87
CA ARG A 413 31.86 -17.30 2.07
C ARG A 413 31.85 -18.80 1.71
N LEU A 414 33.02 -19.38 1.48
CA LEU A 414 33.16 -20.82 1.18
C LEU A 414 32.71 -21.68 2.37
N LEU A 415 33.15 -21.32 3.59
CA LEU A 415 32.75 -22.03 4.81
C LEU A 415 31.24 -21.90 5.06
N ARG A 416 30.69 -20.70 4.86
CA ARG A 416 29.24 -20.46 5.02
C ARG A 416 28.42 -21.34 4.06
N ARG A 417 28.86 -21.48 2.79
CA ARG A 417 28.19 -22.33 1.78
C ARG A 417 28.22 -23.81 2.17
N GLY A 418 29.33 -24.30 2.72
CA GLY A 418 29.42 -25.66 3.25
C GLY A 418 28.42 -25.91 4.38
N LEU A 419 28.34 -24.99 5.33
CA LEU A 419 27.41 -25.07 6.45
C LEU A 419 25.94 -24.94 6.06
N ALA A 420 25.62 -24.14 5.04
CA ALA A 420 24.25 -24.00 4.50
C ALA A 420 23.71 -25.30 3.89
N GLY A 421 24.58 -26.24 3.53
CA GLY A 421 24.21 -27.55 3.00
C GLY A 421 23.79 -28.58 4.06
N LEU A 422 24.01 -28.31 5.33
CA LEU A 422 23.69 -29.25 6.42
C LEU A 422 22.18 -29.40 6.63
N PRO A 423 21.70 -30.64 7.04
CA PRO A 423 20.32 -30.84 7.43
C PRO A 423 19.92 -29.91 8.57
N GLY A 424 18.83 -29.16 8.41
CA GLY A 424 18.34 -28.14 9.37
C GLY A 424 18.34 -26.72 8.84
N GLY A 425 19.15 -26.38 7.81
CA GLY A 425 19.15 -25.06 7.16
C GLY A 425 18.11 -24.88 6.06
N ARG A 426 17.56 -25.99 5.53
CA ARG A 426 16.68 -26.01 4.34
C ARG A 426 15.18 -26.17 4.64
N GLY A 427 14.76 -26.32 5.90
CA GLY A 427 13.35 -26.55 6.23
C GLY A 427 12.52 -25.26 6.36
N GLU A 428 11.22 -25.30 6.02
CA GLU A 428 10.23 -24.26 6.29
C GLU A 428 10.16 -23.88 7.79
N ALA A 429 10.56 -24.81 8.66
CA ALA A 429 10.43 -24.74 10.12
C ALA A 429 11.33 -23.73 10.85
N SER A 430 12.19 -22.96 10.19
CA SER A 430 13.30 -22.23 10.83
C SER A 430 12.95 -20.84 11.35
N ARG A 431 11.72 -20.62 11.81
CA ARG A 431 11.41 -19.49 12.72
C ARG A 431 11.76 -19.77 14.19
N ALA A 432 12.28 -20.95 14.52
CA ALA A 432 12.86 -21.24 15.83
C ALA A 432 14.04 -20.30 16.07
N GLY A 433 14.01 -19.53 17.16
CA GLY A 433 14.99 -18.49 17.47
C GLY A 433 16.43 -19.03 17.58
N GLY A 434 17.43 -18.15 17.42
CA GLY A 434 18.83 -18.42 17.69
C GLY A 434 19.57 -19.13 16.55
N GLY A 435 20.23 -20.24 16.81
CA GLY A 435 21.16 -20.91 15.90
C GLY A 435 20.55 -21.42 14.59
N ALA A 436 19.30 -21.91 14.59
CA ALA A 436 18.63 -22.43 13.39
C ALA A 436 18.32 -21.31 12.37
N ALA A 437 17.97 -20.12 12.82
CA ALA A 437 17.78 -18.95 11.95
C ALA A 437 19.10 -18.52 11.33
N LEU A 438 20.19 -18.53 12.10
CA LEU A 438 21.52 -18.19 11.61
C LEU A 438 22.03 -19.20 10.59
N LEU A 439 21.82 -20.51 10.81
CA LEU A 439 22.17 -21.55 9.84
C LEU A 439 21.45 -21.37 8.50
N ALA A 440 20.19 -21.00 8.55
CA ALA A 440 19.40 -20.75 7.35
C ALA A 440 19.88 -19.52 6.55
N GLU A 441 20.54 -18.57 7.22
CA GLU A 441 21.10 -17.35 6.62
C GLU A 441 22.56 -17.55 6.15
N MET A 442 23.20 -18.70 6.44
CA MET A 442 24.62 -18.98 6.07
C MET A 442 24.88 -18.86 4.57
N GLY A 443 23.88 -19.20 3.72
CA GLY A 443 23.99 -19.06 2.28
C GLY A 443 23.86 -17.63 1.72
N ALA A 444 23.58 -16.65 2.57
CA ALA A 444 23.30 -15.27 2.17
C ALA A 444 24.51 -14.63 1.46
N ARG A 445 24.25 -13.93 0.35
CA ARG A 445 25.24 -13.19 -0.43
C ARG A 445 25.44 -11.76 0.07
N GLY A 446 24.40 -11.18 0.67
CA GLY A 446 24.32 -9.84 1.20
C GLY A 446 23.16 -9.65 2.18
N ILE A 447 22.99 -8.42 2.65
CA ILE A 447 21.93 -8.05 3.60
C ILE A 447 20.54 -8.32 3.02
N GLY A 448 20.34 -8.15 1.73
CA GLY A 448 19.05 -8.42 1.07
C GLY A 448 18.60 -9.88 1.21
N ASP A 449 19.53 -10.86 1.07
CA ASP A 449 19.20 -12.27 1.26
C ASP A 449 18.84 -12.57 2.73
N VAL A 450 19.55 -11.97 3.70
CA VAL A 450 19.25 -12.09 5.14
C VAL A 450 17.86 -11.50 5.44
N TYR A 451 17.60 -10.33 4.89
CA TYR A 451 16.35 -9.63 5.10
C TYR A 451 15.17 -10.37 4.48
N ARG A 452 15.29 -10.81 3.21
CA ARG A 452 14.28 -11.63 2.54
C ARG A 452 13.89 -12.85 3.35
N ASN A 453 14.87 -13.60 3.89
CA ASN A 453 14.59 -14.77 4.72
C ASN A 453 13.76 -14.44 5.97
N ARG A 454 13.90 -13.23 6.52
CA ARG A 454 13.17 -12.80 7.72
C ARG A 454 11.74 -12.38 7.46
N ILE A 455 11.47 -11.79 6.30
CA ILE A 455 10.12 -11.35 5.92
C ILE A 455 9.31 -12.48 5.25
N SER A 456 9.98 -13.52 4.75
CA SER A 456 9.34 -14.64 4.04
C SER A 456 8.46 -15.47 4.96
N ARG A 457 7.24 -15.79 4.50
CA ARG A 457 6.38 -16.80 5.12
C ARG A 457 6.81 -18.18 4.64
N TRP A 458 6.61 -18.47 3.36
CA TRP A 458 7.13 -19.68 2.73
C TRP A 458 8.53 -19.39 2.15
N ARG A 459 9.52 -20.23 2.47
CA ARG A 459 10.89 -20.10 1.97
C ARG A 459 11.05 -20.55 0.54
N ASP A 460 10.24 -21.52 0.15
CA ASP A 460 10.16 -22.06 -1.19
C ASP A 460 8.70 -22.02 -1.67
N PRO A 461 8.17 -20.82 -1.96
CA PRO A 461 6.77 -20.66 -2.31
C PRO A 461 6.43 -21.29 -3.67
N GLY A 462 7.37 -21.32 -4.62
CA GLY A 462 7.16 -21.98 -5.90
C GLY A 462 6.86 -23.47 -5.79
N ALA A 463 7.42 -24.15 -4.79
CA ALA A 463 7.12 -25.55 -4.55
C ALA A 463 5.79 -25.78 -3.78
N ALA A 464 5.10 -24.73 -3.35
CA ALA A 464 3.75 -24.81 -2.76
C ALA A 464 2.65 -24.47 -3.78
N VAL A 465 3.01 -23.97 -4.97
CA VAL A 465 2.11 -23.62 -6.06
C VAL A 465 2.36 -24.54 -7.25
N VAL A 466 1.31 -25.18 -7.76
CA VAL A 466 1.42 -26.10 -8.90
C VAL A 466 1.89 -25.36 -10.15
N GLY A 467 3.09 -25.67 -10.64
CA GLY A 467 3.68 -25.03 -11.80
C GLY A 467 4.14 -23.59 -11.60
N GLY A 468 4.07 -23.07 -10.36
CA GLY A 468 4.48 -21.70 -10.04
C GLY A 468 5.99 -21.55 -9.90
N ARG A 469 6.49 -20.35 -10.20
CA ARG A 469 7.87 -19.92 -9.99
C ARG A 469 7.84 -18.57 -9.29
N GLU A 470 8.82 -18.31 -8.44
CA GLU A 470 8.93 -17.00 -7.81
C GLU A 470 9.58 -16.01 -8.81
N PRO A 471 8.85 -14.97 -9.25
CA PRO A 471 9.41 -13.98 -10.18
C PRO A 471 10.41 -13.05 -9.50
N GLU A 472 11.08 -12.20 -10.29
CA GLU A 472 11.99 -11.18 -9.76
C GLU A 472 11.21 -10.10 -9.02
N HIS A 473 11.73 -9.71 -7.85
CA HIS A 473 11.21 -8.62 -7.02
C HIS A 473 12.33 -8.01 -6.17
N VAL A 474 12.09 -6.85 -5.58
CA VAL A 474 13.13 -6.07 -4.88
C VAL A 474 13.88 -6.86 -3.79
N TYR A 475 13.21 -7.76 -3.06
CA TYR A 475 13.85 -8.57 -2.02
C TYR A 475 14.71 -9.74 -2.53
N ARG A 476 14.67 -10.06 -3.84
CA ARG A 476 15.62 -11.02 -4.43
C ARG A 476 16.98 -10.40 -4.73
N GLN A 477 17.07 -9.08 -4.71
CA GLN A 477 18.34 -8.38 -4.86
C GLN A 477 19.16 -8.52 -3.57
N ALA A 478 20.42 -8.94 -3.69
CA ALA A 478 21.31 -9.10 -2.54
C ALA A 478 21.64 -7.75 -1.88
N ASP A 479 21.71 -6.70 -2.70
CA ASP A 479 21.86 -5.31 -2.31
C ASP A 479 20.90 -4.42 -3.13
N PRO A 480 19.70 -4.12 -2.63
CA PRO A 480 18.72 -3.32 -3.35
C PRO A 480 19.17 -1.89 -3.66
N LEU A 481 20.08 -1.34 -2.86
CA LEU A 481 20.62 0.02 -3.04
C LEU A 481 21.85 0.04 -3.97
N GLY A 482 22.61 -1.06 -4.02
CA GLY A 482 23.85 -1.16 -4.79
C GLY A 482 25.01 -0.37 -4.15
N LEU A 483 25.00 -0.14 -2.82
CA LEU A 483 26.00 0.63 -2.10
C LEU A 483 26.52 -0.15 -0.88
N VAL A 484 27.82 -0.35 -0.84
CA VAL A 484 28.49 -0.99 0.30
C VAL A 484 28.46 -0.06 1.52
N GLY A 485 28.15 -0.61 2.70
CA GLY A 485 28.14 0.16 3.96
C GLY A 485 26.79 0.81 4.30
N HIS A 486 25.76 0.63 3.44
CA HIS A 486 24.42 1.18 3.64
C HIS A 486 23.36 0.07 3.80
N GLU A 487 23.70 -0.97 4.58
CA GLU A 487 22.84 -2.14 4.77
C GLU A 487 21.50 -1.80 5.44
N ALA A 488 21.46 -0.80 6.31
CA ALA A 488 20.24 -0.32 6.97
C ALA A 488 19.32 0.35 5.95
N GLU A 489 19.87 1.27 5.17
CA GLU A 489 19.18 2.01 4.12
C GLU A 489 18.69 1.09 3.01
N ALA A 490 19.45 0.07 2.65
CA ALA A 490 19.05 -0.93 1.65
C ALA A 490 17.79 -1.70 2.07
N MET A 491 17.68 -2.08 3.36
CA MET A 491 16.46 -2.73 3.88
C MET A 491 15.28 -1.77 3.93
N MET A 492 15.49 -0.54 4.39
CA MET A 492 14.46 0.50 4.45
C MET A 492 13.94 0.84 3.05
N LEU A 493 14.85 0.94 2.06
CA LEU A 493 14.48 1.17 0.66
C LEU A 493 13.66 0.01 0.09
N ALA A 494 14.04 -1.24 0.36
CA ALA A 494 13.30 -2.40 -0.12
C ALA A 494 11.87 -2.42 0.44
N ASP A 495 11.68 -2.10 1.72
CA ASP A 495 10.34 -1.97 2.31
C ASP A 495 9.58 -0.77 1.75
N PHE A 496 10.25 0.36 1.56
CA PHE A 496 9.63 1.55 0.95
C PHE A 496 9.13 1.30 -0.48
N MET A 497 9.82 0.41 -1.23
CA MET A 497 9.47 0.09 -2.63
C MET A 497 8.43 -1.02 -2.78
N ALA A 498 8.25 -1.91 -1.78
CA ALA A 498 7.36 -3.05 -1.90
C ALA A 498 6.41 -3.21 -0.71
N TYR A 499 6.92 -3.36 0.52
CA TYR A 499 6.07 -3.55 1.69
C TYR A 499 5.15 -2.35 1.95
N LEU A 500 5.69 -1.14 1.88
CA LEU A 500 4.93 0.08 2.10
C LEU A 500 3.77 0.24 1.10
N PRO A 501 3.98 0.22 -0.24
CA PRO A 501 2.88 0.42 -1.19
C PRO A 501 1.90 -0.76 -1.28
N ASP A 502 2.40 -1.99 -1.25
CA ASP A 502 1.62 -3.16 -1.66
C ASP A 502 1.10 -3.99 -0.47
N ASP A 503 1.60 -3.73 0.77
CA ASP A 503 1.03 -4.23 2.01
C ASP A 503 0.35 -3.09 2.80
N LEU A 504 1.12 -2.18 3.43
CA LEU A 504 0.59 -1.20 4.37
C LEU A 504 -0.43 -0.26 3.73
N LEU A 505 -0.05 0.41 2.65
CA LEU A 505 -0.90 1.39 1.99
C LEU A 505 -2.07 0.73 1.25
N CYS A 506 -1.86 -0.46 0.69
CA CYS A 506 -2.93 -1.27 0.12
C CYS A 506 -3.99 -1.62 1.19
N LYS A 507 -3.56 -2.14 2.33
CA LYS A 507 -4.43 -2.45 3.46
C LYS A 507 -5.25 -1.25 3.91
N VAL A 508 -4.58 -0.13 4.17
CA VAL A 508 -5.24 1.10 4.62
C VAL A 508 -6.22 1.61 3.57
N ASP A 509 -5.83 1.65 2.28
CA ASP A 509 -6.71 2.11 1.21
C ASP A 509 -7.95 1.22 1.07
N ARG A 510 -7.78 -0.12 1.02
CA ARG A 510 -8.90 -1.05 0.84
C ARG A 510 -9.89 -1.03 2.00
N THR A 511 -9.39 -1.06 3.23
CA THR A 511 -10.25 -1.08 4.42
C THR A 511 -10.94 0.26 4.67
N SER A 512 -10.27 1.38 4.44
CA SER A 512 -10.85 2.71 4.61
C SER A 512 -11.88 3.01 3.49
N MET A 513 -11.55 2.64 2.24
CA MET A 513 -12.46 2.87 1.12
C MET A 513 -13.66 1.92 1.10
N ALA A 514 -13.57 0.75 1.71
CA ALA A 514 -14.75 -0.11 1.91
C ALA A 514 -15.88 0.59 2.68
N VAL A 515 -15.57 1.68 3.40
CA VAL A 515 -16.53 2.50 4.14
C VAL A 515 -16.50 3.98 3.71
N SER A 516 -15.96 4.30 2.55
CA SER A 516 -15.87 5.68 2.02
C SER A 516 -15.16 6.65 3.00
N LEU A 517 -14.04 6.21 3.59
CA LEU A 517 -13.18 7.01 4.47
C LEU A 517 -11.85 7.30 3.76
N GLU A 518 -11.43 8.55 3.67
CA GLU A 518 -10.13 8.90 3.14
C GLU A 518 -9.03 8.81 4.21
N ALA A 519 -7.99 8.00 3.98
CA ALA A 519 -6.80 7.95 4.83
C ALA A 519 -5.66 8.78 4.24
N ARG A 520 -5.01 9.64 5.07
CA ARG A 520 -3.87 10.50 4.71
C ARG A 520 -2.67 10.20 5.61
N ALA A 521 -1.46 10.09 5.03
CA ALA A 521 -0.22 9.75 5.76
C ALA A 521 0.79 10.91 5.69
N PRO A 522 0.85 11.80 6.68
CA PRO A 522 1.76 12.96 6.68
C PRO A 522 3.23 12.59 6.68
N LEU A 523 3.62 11.50 7.34
CA LEU A 523 5.01 11.05 7.37
C LEU A 523 5.54 10.66 5.99
N LEU A 524 4.64 10.32 5.05
CA LEU A 524 4.98 10.01 3.66
C LEU A 524 5.02 11.22 2.73
N ASP A 525 5.08 12.44 3.27
CA ASP A 525 5.45 13.61 2.48
C ASP A 525 6.86 13.41 1.89
N TRP A 526 7.01 13.62 0.58
CA TRP A 526 8.28 13.36 -0.09
C TRP A 526 9.46 14.16 0.50
N ARG A 527 9.21 15.37 1.04
CA ARG A 527 10.22 16.21 1.70
C ARG A 527 10.68 15.59 3.02
N VAL A 528 9.74 15.00 3.77
CA VAL A 528 10.05 14.23 4.98
C VAL A 528 10.87 12.99 4.63
N ALA A 529 10.49 12.27 3.57
CA ALA A 529 11.20 11.07 3.13
C ALA A 529 12.64 11.38 2.69
N GLU A 530 12.84 12.39 1.84
CA GLU A 530 14.18 12.79 1.39
C GLU A 530 15.05 13.32 2.54
N PHE A 531 14.47 14.06 3.48
CA PHE A 531 15.18 14.47 4.69
C PHE A 531 15.56 13.26 5.56
N ALA A 532 14.62 12.34 5.81
CA ALA A 532 14.89 11.12 6.57
C ALA A 532 16.02 10.28 5.94
N TRP A 533 16.08 10.19 4.61
CA TRP A 533 17.16 9.48 3.91
C TRP A 533 18.51 10.17 4.04
N SER A 534 18.56 11.49 4.16
CA SER A 534 19.81 12.23 4.37
C SER A 534 20.38 12.09 5.78
N LEU A 535 19.57 11.66 6.75
CA LEU A 535 20.00 11.54 8.14
C LEU A 535 20.99 10.38 8.33
N PRO A 536 22.09 10.60 9.06
CA PRO A 536 22.97 9.52 9.54
C PRO A 536 22.16 8.48 10.35
N LEU A 537 22.61 7.22 10.33
CA LEU A 537 21.91 6.13 11.02
C LEU A 537 21.76 6.39 12.53
N GLU A 538 22.71 7.06 13.15
CA GLU A 538 22.71 7.41 14.59
C GLU A 538 21.53 8.31 14.99
N LEU A 539 20.99 9.09 14.05
CA LEU A 539 19.77 9.89 14.25
C LEU A 539 18.47 9.08 14.04
N LYS A 540 18.56 7.87 13.50
CA LYS A 540 17.44 6.93 13.35
C LYS A 540 17.47 5.84 14.41
N LEU A 541 18.67 5.34 14.72
CA LEU A 541 18.92 4.28 15.71
C LEU A 541 20.07 4.69 16.62
N ARG A 542 19.78 4.95 17.90
CA ARG A 542 20.79 5.32 18.90
C ARG A 542 20.64 4.46 20.14
N GLU A 543 21.73 3.79 20.56
CA GLU A 543 21.75 2.94 21.77
C GLU A 543 20.62 1.90 21.81
N GLY A 544 20.30 1.30 20.66
CA GLY A 544 19.21 0.34 20.53
C GLY A 544 17.82 0.96 20.40
N THR A 545 17.68 2.27 20.59
CA THR A 545 16.42 3.01 20.44
C THR A 545 16.19 3.37 18.98
N SER A 546 15.20 2.75 18.35
CA SER A 546 14.74 3.09 17.00
C SER A 546 13.88 4.35 16.97
N LYS A 547 13.74 4.97 15.79
CA LYS A 547 13.00 6.23 15.58
C LYS A 547 13.54 7.37 16.47
N TYR A 548 14.84 7.39 16.75
CA TYR A 548 15.43 8.29 17.73
C TYR A 548 15.05 9.76 17.49
N LEU A 549 15.23 10.27 16.27
CA LEU A 549 14.90 11.66 15.96
C LEU A 549 13.39 11.94 16.01
N LEU A 550 12.55 11.02 15.52
CA LEU A 550 11.09 11.17 15.58
C LEU A 550 10.60 11.20 17.03
N LYS A 551 11.20 10.40 17.92
CA LYS A 551 10.92 10.44 19.36
C LYS A 551 11.34 11.77 19.99
N ARG A 552 12.46 12.36 19.56
CA ARG A 552 12.89 13.70 20.03
C ARG A 552 11.85 14.76 19.66
N VAL A 553 11.33 14.73 18.41
CA VAL A 553 10.25 15.63 18.00
C VAL A 553 9.00 15.40 18.88
N LEU A 554 8.63 14.13 19.12
CA LEU A 554 7.46 13.81 19.92
C LEU A 554 7.57 14.29 21.38
N ARG A 555 8.77 14.30 21.97
CA ARG A 555 9.03 14.82 23.32
C ARG A 555 8.74 16.31 23.49
N ARG A 556 8.62 17.06 22.42
CA ARG A 556 8.14 18.47 22.49
C ARG A 556 6.66 18.56 22.87
N TYR A 557 5.91 17.47 22.72
CA TYR A 557 4.46 17.42 22.88
C TYR A 557 4.00 16.46 23.96
N LEU A 558 4.77 15.40 24.25
CA LEU A 558 4.45 14.35 25.21
C LEU A 558 5.59 14.16 26.23
N PRO A 559 5.26 13.83 27.49
CA PRO A 559 6.26 13.43 28.50
C PRO A 559 7.06 12.20 28.08
N ASP A 560 8.32 12.10 28.52
CA ASP A 560 9.22 10.97 28.23
C ASP A 560 8.61 9.60 28.54
N ALA A 561 7.89 9.47 29.66
CA ALA A 561 7.22 8.26 30.06
C ALA A 561 6.17 7.75 29.04
N MET A 562 5.64 8.64 28.21
CA MET A 562 4.71 8.27 27.12
C MET A 562 5.45 7.95 25.81
N VAL A 563 6.61 8.54 25.60
CA VAL A 563 7.41 8.36 24.35
C VAL A 563 8.24 7.08 24.39
N ASP A 564 8.81 6.74 25.55
CA ASP A 564 9.78 5.63 25.68
C ASP A 564 9.13 4.24 25.91
N ARG A 565 7.88 4.10 25.57
CA ARG A 565 7.15 2.82 25.65
C ARG A 565 7.60 1.86 24.55
N GLY A 566 7.65 0.59 24.90
CA GLY A 566 7.93 -0.48 23.92
C GLY A 566 6.83 -0.56 22.85
N LYS A 567 7.25 -0.75 21.59
CA LYS A 567 6.31 -0.96 20.47
C LYS A 567 5.47 -2.22 20.72
N ARG A 568 4.15 -2.06 20.69
CA ARG A 568 3.20 -3.17 20.57
C ARG A 568 2.75 -3.23 19.10
N GLY A 569 2.53 -4.42 18.56
CA GLY A 569 2.10 -4.56 17.17
C GLY A 569 0.58 -4.65 17.10
N PHE A 570 0.00 -4.01 16.11
CA PHE A 570 -1.43 -4.09 15.77
C PHE A 570 -1.74 -5.45 15.13
N GLY A 571 -1.64 -6.53 15.92
CA GLY A 571 -1.74 -7.91 15.47
C GLY A 571 -3.07 -8.56 15.83
N ALA A 572 -3.54 -9.46 14.97
CA ALA A 572 -4.70 -10.31 15.22
C ALA A 572 -4.27 -11.69 15.78
N PRO A 573 -5.02 -12.30 16.71
CA PRO A 573 -4.69 -13.60 17.30
C PRO A 573 -5.06 -14.76 16.37
N VAL A 574 -4.55 -14.78 15.15
CA VAL A 574 -4.87 -15.76 14.10
C VAL A 574 -4.68 -17.20 14.54
N SER A 575 -3.62 -17.47 15.32
CA SER A 575 -3.36 -18.83 15.82
C SER A 575 -4.48 -19.34 16.73
N GLU A 576 -5.11 -18.45 17.49
CA GLU A 576 -6.23 -18.77 18.39
C GLU A 576 -7.50 -18.98 17.58
N TRP A 577 -7.77 -18.10 16.62
CA TRP A 577 -8.92 -18.22 15.71
C TRP A 577 -8.91 -19.54 14.94
N LEU A 578 -7.77 -19.91 14.34
CA LEU A 578 -7.64 -21.15 13.56
C LEU A 578 -7.73 -22.43 14.39
N ARG A 579 -7.56 -22.35 15.72
CA ARG A 579 -7.77 -23.49 16.64
C ARG A 579 -9.19 -23.53 17.21
N GLY A 580 -9.88 -22.42 17.22
CA GLY A 580 -11.24 -22.23 17.72
C GLY A 580 -12.24 -22.03 16.58
N ASP A 581 -12.80 -20.84 16.54
CA ASP A 581 -13.99 -20.52 15.74
C ASP A 581 -13.79 -20.64 14.22
N LEU A 582 -12.57 -20.48 13.71
CA LEU A 582 -12.27 -20.64 12.28
C LEU A 582 -11.77 -22.04 11.90
N ALA A 583 -11.73 -23.00 12.84
CA ALA A 583 -11.18 -24.34 12.56
C ALA A 583 -11.97 -25.10 11.48
N GLY A 584 -13.30 -25.04 11.55
CA GLY A 584 -14.19 -25.67 10.55
C GLY A 584 -14.03 -25.02 9.17
N TRP A 585 -14.14 -23.68 9.12
CA TRP A 585 -13.93 -22.90 7.89
C TRP A 585 -12.55 -23.16 7.25
N ALA A 586 -11.50 -23.25 8.04
CA ALA A 586 -10.17 -23.58 7.55
C ALA A 586 -10.10 -25.02 7.00
N GLY A 587 -10.74 -25.96 7.68
CA GLY A 587 -10.83 -27.36 7.23
C GLY A 587 -11.50 -27.51 5.87
N ASP A 588 -12.61 -26.80 5.66
CA ASP A 588 -13.36 -26.81 4.39
C ASP A 588 -12.55 -26.21 3.23
N LEU A 589 -11.83 -25.10 3.48
CA LEU A 589 -11.00 -24.45 2.47
C LEU A 589 -9.73 -25.26 2.12
N LEU A 590 -9.22 -26.05 3.06
CA LEU A 590 -8.01 -26.86 2.89
C LEU A 590 -8.30 -28.33 2.60
N GLU A 591 -9.56 -28.66 2.27
CA GLU A 591 -9.95 -30.03 1.94
C GLU A 591 -9.14 -30.55 0.73
N PRO A 592 -8.48 -31.73 0.84
CA PRO A 592 -7.60 -32.25 -0.22
C PRO A 592 -8.29 -32.43 -1.59
N ALA A 593 -9.57 -32.84 -1.59
CA ALA A 593 -10.34 -33.00 -2.83
C ALA A 593 -10.59 -31.65 -3.52
N ARG A 594 -10.83 -30.60 -2.74
CA ARG A 594 -10.98 -29.24 -3.22
C ARG A 594 -9.67 -28.72 -3.83
N LEU A 595 -8.56 -28.82 -3.11
CA LEU A 595 -7.24 -28.37 -3.59
C LEU A 595 -6.83 -29.06 -4.90
N ARG A 596 -7.10 -30.39 -5.01
CA ARG A 596 -6.83 -31.15 -6.26
C ARG A 596 -7.69 -30.65 -7.41
N ARG A 597 -8.96 -30.42 -7.19
CA ARG A 597 -9.90 -29.93 -8.23
C ARG A 597 -9.52 -28.54 -8.72
N GLU A 598 -9.08 -27.66 -7.83
CA GLU A 598 -8.65 -26.31 -8.18
C GLU A 598 -7.28 -26.30 -8.88
N GLY A 599 -6.37 -27.23 -8.57
CA GLY A 599 -5.09 -27.43 -9.25
C GLY A 599 -4.12 -26.25 -9.16
N LEU A 600 -4.22 -25.44 -8.08
CA LEU A 600 -3.39 -24.25 -7.88
C LEU A 600 -2.34 -24.44 -6.78
N LEU A 601 -2.66 -25.18 -5.73
CA LEU A 601 -1.79 -25.42 -4.57
C LEU A 601 -1.38 -26.88 -4.47
N GLU A 602 -0.15 -27.12 -4.03
CA GLU A 602 0.38 -28.46 -3.79
C GLU A 602 -0.24 -29.09 -2.55
N VAL A 603 -1.12 -30.06 -2.76
CA VAL A 603 -1.97 -30.68 -1.73
C VAL A 603 -1.16 -31.24 -0.58
N GLU A 604 -0.07 -31.96 -0.87
CA GLU A 604 0.74 -32.61 0.16
C GLU A 604 1.49 -31.59 1.04
N ARG A 605 1.99 -30.52 0.45
CA ARG A 605 2.67 -29.45 1.21
C ARG A 605 1.72 -28.68 2.10
N VAL A 606 0.59 -28.24 1.57
CA VAL A 606 -0.44 -27.52 2.36
C VAL A 606 -1.00 -28.47 3.44
N GLY A 607 -1.28 -29.72 3.10
CA GLY A 607 -1.75 -30.73 4.05
C GLY A 607 -0.76 -31.01 5.18
N ALA A 608 0.54 -31.05 4.91
CA ALA A 608 1.57 -31.23 5.93
C ALA A 608 1.59 -30.07 6.93
N VAL A 609 1.50 -28.83 6.44
CA VAL A 609 1.44 -27.62 7.29
C VAL A 609 0.16 -27.61 8.14
N TRP A 610 -0.99 -28.00 7.57
CA TRP A 610 -2.26 -28.10 8.29
C TRP A 610 -2.22 -29.17 9.39
N ARG A 611 -1.72 -30.38 9.11
CA ARG A 611 -1.54 -31.43 10.12
C ARG A 611 -0.62 -30.98 11.25
N GLY A 612 0.56 -30.45 10.94
CA GLY A 612 1.50 -29.98 11.97
C GLY A 612 0.91 -28.88 12.86
N PHE A 613 0.10 -27.95 12.30
CA PHE A 613 -0.60 -26.96 13.09
C PHE A 613 -1.63 -27.56 14.04
N ARG A 614 -2.43 -28.54 13.57
CA ARG A 614 -3.41 -29.26 14.39
C ARG A 614 -2.75 -30.09 15.50
N GLU A 615 -1.57 -30.62 15.26
CA GLU A 615 -0.75 -31.36 16.23
C GLU A 615 -0.03 -30.46 17.25
N GLY A 616 -0.19 -29.15 17.15
CA GLY A 616 0.30 -28.20 18.16
C GLY A 616 1.43 -27.28 17.71
N GLU A 617 1.95 -27.41 16.50
CA GLU A 617 3.02 -26.55 15.98
C GLU A 617 2.51 -25.15 15.60
N ARG A 618 2.47 -24.25 16.59
CA ARG A 618 1.95 -22.86 16.43
C ARG A 618 2.63 -22.07 15.31
N LYS A 619 3.88 -22.37 14.96
CA LYS A 619 4.66 -21.67 13.92
C LYS A 619 3.97 -21.64 12.55
N TRP A 620 3.08 -22.60 12.25
CA TRP A 620 2.41 -22.74 10.96
C TRP A 620 1.22 -21.79 10.74
N HIS A 621 0.75 -21.08 11.76
CA HIS A 621 -0.43 -20.22 11.63
C HIS A 621 -0.29 -19.15 10.54
N THR A 622 0.90 -18.58 10.34
CA THR A 622 1.14 -17.57 9.31
C THR A 622 1.15 -18.16 7.89
N HIS A 623 1.70 -19.38 7.73
CA HIS A 623 1.66 -20.10 6.45
C HIS A 623 0.23 -20.47 6.06
N LEU A 624 -0.56 -20.93 7.04
CA LEU A 624 -1.95 -21.28 6.82
C LEU A 624 -2.80 -20.05 6.50
N TRP A 625 -2.55 -18.95 7.19
CA TRP A 625 -3.35 -17.76 7.01
C TRP A 625 -3.28 -17.22 5.57
N ASN A 626 -2.09 -17.18 4.94
CA ASN A 626 -2.00 -16.72 3.58
C ASN A 626 -2.62 -17.69 2.54
N VAL A 627 -2.51 -19.01 2.79
CA VAL A 627 -3.22 -20.01 1.97
C VAL A 627 -4.73 -19.85 2.11
N LEU A 628 -5.24 -19.66 3.33
CA LEU A 628 -6.67 -19.49 3.61
C LEU A 628 -7.22 -18.21 3.02
N MET A 629 -6.47 -17.10 3.08
CA MET A 629 -6.88 -15.85 2.44
C MET A 629 -6.95 -15.98 0.93
N PHE A 630 -6.00 -16.69 0.30
CA PHE A 630 -6.08 -17.02 -1.12
C PHE A 630 -7.32 -17.86 -1.42
N GLN A 631 -7.55 -18.94 -0.67
CA GLN A 631 -8.67 -19.84 -0.89
C GLN A 631 -10.03 -19.17 -0.69
N ALA A 632 -10.15 -18.31 0.33
CA ALA A 632 -11.36 -17.52 0.56
C ALA A 632 -11.64 -16.54 -0.57
N TRP A 633 -10.58 -15.83 -1.04
CA TRP A 633 -10.67 -14.93 -2.19
C TRP A 633 -11.05 -15.70 -3.46
N HIS A 634 -10.40 -16.81 -3.75
CA HIS A 634 -10.66 -17.63 -4.93
C HIS A 634 -12.10 -18.17 -4.95
N ALA A 635 -12.59 -18.66 -3.80
CA ALA A 635 -13.97 -19.12 -3.68
C ALA A 635 -14.99 -18.01 -3.90
N TYR A 636 -14.78 -16.85 -3.26
CA TYR A 636 -15.70 -15.71 -3.36
C TYR A 636 -15.83 -15.22 -4.80
N TRP A 637 -14.71 -15.02 -5.48
CA TRP A 637 -14.73 -14.45 -6.82
C TRP A 637 -15.15 -15.44 -7.91
N ARG A 638 -14.93 -16.74 -7.74
CA ARG A 638 -15.50 -17.76 -8.61
C ARG A 638 -17.03 -17.80 -8.49
N SER A 639 -17.55 -17.83 -7.28
CA SER A 639 -19.00 -17.86 -7.05
C SER A 639 -19.72 -16.61 -7.56
N SER A 640 -19.08 -15.44 -7.50
CA SER A 640 -19.66 -14.19 -8.00
C SER A 640 -19.81 -14.12 -9.52
N ARG A 641 -19.18 -15.04 -10.26
CA ARG A 641 -19.25 -15.17 -11.73
C ARG A 641 -20.09 -16.37 -12.21
N GLY A 642 -20.60 -17.19 -11.31
CA GLY A 642 -21.33 -18.40 -11.69
C GLY A 642 -20.44 -19.47 -12.35
N LEU A 643 -19.15 -19.51 -12.03
CA LEU A 643 -18.16 -20.48 -12.51
C LEU A 643 -17.96 -21.61 -11.52
#